data_3ea95c0d5583f19b8cb22084c45c20eb
#
_entry.id   3ea95c0d5583f19b8cb22084c45c20eb
#
_cell.length_a   1.000
_cell.length_b   1.000
_cell.length_c   1.000
_cell.angle_alpha   90.00
_cell.angle_beta   90.00
_cell.angle_gamma   90.00
#
_symmetry.space_group_name_H-M   'P 1'
#
loop_
_entity.id
_entity.type
_entity.pdbx_description
1 polymer ?
#
loop_
_entity_poly.entity_id
_entity_poly.type
_entity_poly.pdbx_seq_one_letter_code
_entity_poly.pdbx_strand_id
1 'polypeptide(L)'
;MSTLGLVQRVGFGSLWVCALLTLVATAAAQTDAPPYDELRLESVFPAGGRVGTSVDVEFRTTRADLFAPRGVVIDGPAGLAARDVRLDKNVIRATLDIAPDARPGRRELRLLGDRVGLTNMLYFSVGQLPEVLEDPAKDRQTVAWPCVVNGRIDPDTDADRFEFVARADRPLVLWARAQALDSHGQGKHYGFVDLDLRVLDGSGRVVAEARDTIGLDPLVELRVPTDGTYTAVVEHVLYRGYPQAVYRLLVTDAPVPTSAFPAGARRGEATTVQLVGPLVPPGTTVTLPALSSNLPSVRIGHTATDGDADVPFVLGDGPESLETEPNDSQATAAALALGGTVNARFDRPGDVDWFRLDIAEPGPVEVSTVAHRWLRSPVDTTIEIRDESGKVVAENDDGFPIEYMSIHDIEPPDSRVVFRAEKPGPFFARVYEQTGAAGDRAVYRLSAKTARPDFQLLTYPDGVPIWGPGSTAALVVKILREHDLTDDIELSIEGLPEGWRGSRAMNIAARKDRPASSFYNHFGLRTFLTITAPEGAKPGDLTEFRVVGRCVTGGRTLEHVARPLALYFTSDIGLFRESSVSRAVVAEPKGPWLETTATEVTGAPGETVSVPVRVRGGAADLTSLVLTPNLATAGVACAYNAPLKIDLVDGAGTFPLKITAETPPGDFYFTLSRAWGGDIRVGMPGPCTPLVKLVVKSR
;
A
#
# COMPACT_ATOMS: atom_id res chain seq x y z
N MET A 1 26.98 14.31 57.45
CA MET A 1 25.74 14.75 58.10
C MET A 1 24.66 14.57 57.08
N SER A 2 24.01 13.48 57.16
CA SER A 2 22.57 13.23 57.53
C SER A 2 21.61 13.77 56.48
N THR A 3 20.74 13.00 55.88
CA THR A 3 19.82 11.91 56.28
C THR A 3 19.21 11.31 55.01
N LEU A 4 19.24 10.08 54.73
CA LEU A 4 18.28 9.00 55.11
C LEU A 4 16.79 9.40 55.16
N GLY A 5 16.01 8.77 54.27
CA GLY A 5 14.63 8.40 54.52
C GLY A 5 13.68 8.72 53.40
N LEU A 6 13.27 7.80 52.57
CA LEU A 6 11.99 7.13 52.61
C LEU A 6 11.85 6.10 51.44
N VAL A 7 12.17 4.87 51.73
CA VAL A 7 11.64 3.72 51.00
C VAL A 7 10.50 3.18 51.84
N GLN A 8 9.26 3.21 51.34
CA GLN A 8 8.30 2.13 51.59
C GLN A 8 6.95 2.36 50.86
N ARG A 9 6.55 1.30 50.19
CA ARG A 9 5.19 0.94 49.77
C ARG A 9 4.79 1.24 48.32
N VAL A 10 5.23 0.40 47.42
CA VAL A 10 4.36 -0.11 46.37
C VAL A 10 4.61 -1.62 46.29
N GLY A 11 3.83 -2.34 46.99
CA GLY A 11 3.73 -3.79 46.90
C GLY A 11 2.29 -4.18 46.66
N PHE A 12 2.07 -5.23 45.89
CA PHE A 12 0.80 -5.87 45.61
C PHE A 12 -0.14 -5.20 44.56
N GLY A 13 0.27 -5.25 43.31
CA GLY A 13 -0.60 -4.99 42.16
C GLY A 13 -0.18 -5.71 40.88
N SER A 14 1.07 -6.20 40.85
CA SER A 14 1.68 -6.67 39.58
C SER A 14 1.63 -8.18 39.36
N LEU A 15 1.10 -8.97 40.28
CA LEU A 15 1.06 -10.43 40.16
C LEU A 15 -0.24 -11.00 39.58
N TRP A 16 -1.31 -10.20 39.50
CA TRP A 16 -2.59 -10.64 38.92
C TRP A 16 -2.73 -10.39 37.41
N VAL A 17 -1.97 -9.50 36.86
CA VAL A 17 -2.01 -9.21 35.41
C VAL A 17 -1.20 -10.25 34.61
N CYS A 18 -0.13 -10.80 35.18
CA CYS A 18 0.63 -11.87 34.52
C CYS A 18 -0.08 -13.26 34.57
N ALA A 19 -0.94 -13.51 35.55
CA ALA A 19 -1.68 -14.79 35.66
C ALA A 19 -2.88 -14.83 34.67
N LEU A 20 -3.45 -13.71 34.25
CA LEU A 20 -4.51 -13.70 33.25
C LEU A 20 -3.96 -13.78 31.80
N LEU A 21 -2.70 -13.40 31.57
CA LEU A 21 -2.04 -13.54 30.26
C LEU A 21 -1.52 -14.95 30.00
N THR A 22 -1.29 -15.74 31.03
CA THR A 22 -0.85 -17.15 30.90
C THR A 22 -2.00 -18.17 30.75
N LEU A 23 -3.23 -17.79 31.07
CA LEU A 23 -4.39 -18.70 30.87
C LEU A 23 -5.05 -18.58 29.49
N VAL A 24 -4.69 -17.55 28.69
CA VAL A 24 -5.14 -17.43 27.29
C VAL A 24 -4.22 -18.20 26.33
N ALA A 25 -3.01 -18.55 26.77
CA ALA A 25 -2.02 -19.21 25.91
C ALA A 25 -2.18 -20.74 25.77
N THR A 26 -3.11 -21.38 26.48
CA THR A 26 -3.26 -22.84 26.43
C THR A 26 -4.50 -23.34 25.68
N ALA A 27 -5.27 -22.48 25.06
CA ALA A 27 -6.37 -22.87 24.16
C ALA A 27 -6.02 -22.67 22.66
N ALA A 28 -4.75 -22.63 22.31
CA ALA A 28 -4.29 -22.78 20.92
C ALA A 28 -4.44 -24.25 20.52
N ALA A 29 -5.68 -24.69 20.39
CA ALA A 29 -5.98 -25.96 19.74
C ALA A 29 -5.57 -25.83 18.27
N GLN A 30 -4.67 -26.72 17.86
CA GLN A 30 -4.28 -27.03 16.51
C GLN A 30 -5.27 -26.53 15.46
N THR A 31 -4.91 -25.45 14.80
CA THR A 31 -5.55 -25.04 13.56
C THR A 31 -4.63 -25.49 12.44
N ASP A 32 -5.05 -26.49 11.68
CA ASP A 32 -4.31 -27.04 10.53
C ASP A 32 -4.25 -26.08 9.32
N ALA A 33 -4.69 -24.84 9.48
CA ALA A 33 -4.57 -23.82 8.46
C ALA A 33 -3.43 -22.86 8.83
N PRO A 34 -2.43 -22.69 7.97
CA PRO A 34 -1.37 -21.73 8.20
C PRO A 34 -1.99 -20.32 8.35
N PRO A 35 -1.44 -19.47 9.23
CA PRO A 35 -1.82 -18.07 9.26
C PRO A 35 -1.65 -17.46 7.86
N TYR A 36 -2.48 -16.50 7.53
CA TYR A 36 -2.46 -15.81 6.24
C TYR A 36 -1.06 -15.26 5.88
N ASP A 37 -0.26 -14.98 6.89
CA ASP A 37 1.12 -14.50 6.83
C ASP A 37 2.12 -15.48 6.19
N GLU A 38 1.81 -16.75 6.14
CA GLU A 38 2.79 -17.77 5.72
C GLU A 38 2.87 -17.97 4.20
N LEU A 39 2.02 -17.28 3.42
CA LEU A 39 1.86 -17.56 2.00
C LEU A 39 2.14 -16.32 1.12
N ARG A 40 3.22 -15.61 1.43
CA ARG A 40 3.61 -14.41 0.69
C ARG A 40 4.66 -14.68 -0.35
N LEU A 41 4.53 -13.93 -1.45
CA LEU A 41 5.59 -13.74 -2.41
C LEU A 41 6.61 -12.74 -1.84
N GLU A 42 7.86 -13.18 -1.69
CA GLU A 42 8.93 -12.43 -1.05
C GLU A 42 9.88 -11.79 -2.05
N SER A 43 10.18 -12.49 -3.14
CA SER A 43 11.00 -11.94 -4.23
C SER A 43 10.72 -12.62 -5.56
N VAL A 44 11.02 -11.90 -6.63
CA VAL A 44 11.20 -12.43 -8.01
C VAL A 44 12.61 -12.13 -8.47
N PHE A 45 13.32 -13.15 -8.95
CA PHE A 45 14.69 -13.00 -9.44
C PHE A 45 14.94 -13.81 -10.73
N PRO A 46 15.51 -13.18 -11.78
CA PRO A 46 15.75 -11.74 -11.90
C PRO A 46 14.46 -10.93 -11.86
N ALA A 47 14.57 -9.67 -11.42
CA ALA A 47 13.41 -8.78 -11.26
C ALA A 47 13.09 -7.97 -12.52
N GLY A 48 13.65 -8.33 -13.65
CA GLY A 48 13.37 -7.73 -14.95
C GLY A 48 13.98 -8.50 -16.11
N GLY A 49 13.65 -8.02 -17.32
CA GLY A 49 14.12 -8.63 -18.56
C GLY A 49 13.97 -7.71 -19.78
N ARG A 50 14.70 -8.04 -20.83
CA ARG A 50 14.73 -7.27 -22.07
C ARG A 50 13.58 -7.66 -23.00
N VAL A 51 13.00 -6.68 -23.71
CA VAL A 51 12.03 -6.93 -24.79
C VAL A 51 12.57 -7.94 -25.81
N GLY A 52 11.71 -8.83 -26.28
CA GLY A 52 12.06 -9.88 -27.26
C GLY A 52 12.87 -11.03 -26.67
N THR A 53 12.92 -11.21 -25.36
CA THR A 53 13.62 -12.32 -24.70
C THR A 53 12.70 -13.15 -23.83
N SER A 54 13.13 -14.37 -23.50
CA SER A 54 12.54 -15.22 -22.46
C SER A 54 13.47 -15.22 -21.26
N VAL A 55 12.91 -15.08 -20.05
CA VAL A 55 13.64 -14.98 -18.79
C VAL A 55 13.16 -16.07 -17.85
N ASP A 56 14.07 -16.92 -17.40
CA ASP A 56 13.78 -17.88 -16.34
C ASP A 56 13.84 -17.17 -15.00
N VAL A 57 12.72 -17.18 -14.26
CA VAL A 57 12.58 -16.49 -12.97
C VAL A 57 12.37 -17.47 -11.83
N GLU A 58 12.89 -17.08 -10.67
CA GLU A 58 12.69 -17.71 -9.39
C GLU A 58 11.79 -16.82 -8.52
N PHE A 59 10.67 -17.36 -8.08
CA PHE A 59 9.80 -16.75 -7.09
C PHE A 59 10.05 -17.41 -5.74
N ARG A 60 10.40 -16.61 -4.73
CA ARG A 60 10.50 -17.06 -3.34
C ARG A 60 9.24 -16.71 -2.57
N THR A 61 8.80 -17.65 -1.77
CA THR A 61 7.64 -17.49 -0.88
C THR A 61 7.99 -18.05 0.49
N THR A 62 7.32 -17.58 1.53
CA THR A 62 7.52 -18.05 2.91
C THR A 62 7.30 -19.56 3.07
N ARG A 63 6.37 -20.13 2.33
CA ARG A 63 5.99 -21.57 2.39
C ARG A 63 5.70 -22.10 0.98
N ALA A 64 6.74 -22.21 0.16
CA ALA A 64 6.64 -22.71 -1.20
C ALA A 64 6.02 -24.12 -1.29
N ASP A 65 6.27 -24.96 -0.26
CA ASP A 65 5.73 -26.32 -0.14
C ASP A 65 4.20 -26.37 -0.08
N LEU A 66 3.56 -25.30 0.36
CA LEU A 66 2.10 -25.22 0.44
C LEU A 66 1.45 -24.66 -0.84
N PHE A 67 2.23 -24.24 -1.81
CA PHE A 67 1.73 -23.33 -2.86
C PHE A 67 0.91 -24.04 -3.95
N ALA A 68 1.24 -25.26 -4.37
CA ALA A 68 0.65 -25.89 -5.55
C ALA A 68 0.48 -24.89 -6.72
N PRO A 69 1.59 -24.41 -7.33
CA PRO A 69 1.56 -23.31 -8.30
C PRO A 69 0.79 -23.71 -9.56
N ARG A 70 -0.06 -22.81 -10.04
CA ARG A 70 -0.89 -22.96 -11.25
C ARG A 70 -0.51 -21.98 -12.34
N GLY A 71 -0.10 -20.77 -11.97
CA GLY A 71 0.20 -19.73 -12.95
C GLY A 71 0.72 -18.45 -12.30
N VAL A 72 0.97 -17.46 -13.15
CA VAL A 72 1.31 -16.09 -12.77
C VAL A 72 0.25 -15.17 -13.33
N VAL A 73 -0.37 -14.35 -12.47
CA VAL A 73 -1.23 -13.27 -12.89
C VAL A 73 -0.37 -12.03 -13.09
N ILE A 74 -0.51 -11.39 -14.24
CA ILE A 74 0.32 -10.28 -14.69
C ILE A 74 -0.57 -9.08 -14.98
N ASP A 75 -0.34 -7.98 -14.28
CA ASP A 75 -1.02 -6.71 -14.49
C ASP A 75 -0.06 -5.66 -15.04
N GLY A 76 -0.61 -4.67 -15.75
CA GLY A 76 0.14 -3.61 -16.40
C GLY A 76 0.11 -3.70 -17.92
N PRO A 77 1.04 -3.02 -18.64
CA PRO A 77 1.07 -3.04 -20.09
C PRO A 77 1.21 -4.46 -20.67
N ALA A 78 0.55 -4.74 -21.78
CA ALA A 78 0.61 -6.04 -22.45
C ALA A 78 2.04 -6.42 -22.93
N GLY A 79 2.20 -7.69 -23.34
CA GLY A 79 3.45 -8.19 -23.93
C GLY A 79 4.34 -8.99 -22.98
N LEU A 80 3.84 -9.38 -21.79
CA LEU A 80 4.49 -10.32 -20.89
C LEU A 80 3.57 -11.52 -20.65
N ALA A 81 4.10 -12.73 -20.77
CA ALA A 81 3.39 -13.97 -20.50
C ALA A 81 4.26 -14.92 -19.69
N ALA A 82 3.64 -15.74 -18.85
CA ALA A 82 4.34 -16.74 -18.05
C ALA A 82 3.99 -18.15 -18.53
N ARG A 83 4.98 -19.03 -18.54
CA ARG A 83 4.83 -20.46 -18.80
C ARG A 83 5.70 -21.31 -17.89
N ASP A 84 5.51 -22.61 -17.92
CA ASP A 84 6.31 -23.61 -17.19
C ASP A 84 6.37 -23.35 -15.67
N VAL A 85 5.27 -22.85 -15.11
CA VAL A 85 5.20 -22.54 -13.68
C VAL A 85 5.19 -23.83 -12.87
N ARG A 86 6.20 -24.01 -12.02
CA ARG A 86 6.38 -25.25 -11.24
C ARG A 86 7.07 -25.00 -9.91
N LEU A 87 6.78 -25.84 -8.94
CA LEU A 87 7.53 -25.92 -7.70
C LEU A 87 8.82 -26.73 -7.94
N ASP A 88 9.96 -26.15 -7.59
CA ASP A 88 11.27 -26.79 -7.59
C ASP A 88 11.88 -26.65 -6.19
N LYS A 89 11.86 -27.73 -5.41
CA LYS A 89 12.26 -27.74 -3.99
C LYS A 89 11.47 -26.69 -3.17
N ASN A 90 12.12 -25.58 -2.81
CA ASN A 90 11.55 -24.53 -1.97
C ASN A 90 11.35 -23.21 -2.73
N VAL A 91 11.39 -23.23 -4.04
CA VAL A 91 11.17 -22.06 -4.89
C VAL A 91 10.19 -22.40 -6.01
N ILE A 92 9.47 -21.41 -6.50
CA ILE A 92 8.61 -21.55 -7.65
C ILE A 92 9.36 -20.97 -8.85
N ARG A 93 9.48 -21.75 -9.92
CA ARG A 93 10.14 -21.33 -11.16
C ARG A 93 9.13 -21.15 -12.28
N ALA A 94 9.38 -20.18 -13.12
CA ALA A 94 8.64 -19.96 -14.36
C ALA A 94 9.55 -19.38 -15.42
N THR A 95 9.12 -19.44 -16.67
CA THR A 95 9.71 -18.69 -17.77
C THR A 95 8.76 -17.55 -18.13
N LEU A 96 9.28 -16.32 -18.16
CA LEU A 96 8.56 -15.12 -18.59
C LEU A 96 8.97 -14.80 -20.03
N ASP A 97 8.03 -14.86 -20.95
CA ASP A 97 8.23 -14.51 -22.36
C ASP A 97 7.84 -13.03 -22.56
N ILE A 98 8.80 -12.22 -23.01
CA ILE A 98 8.65 -10.79 -23.23
C ILE A 98 8.55 -10.55 -24.73
N ALA A 99 7.42 -10.08 -25.20
CA ALA A 99 7.20 -9.83 -26.63
C ALA A 99 8.16 -8.74 -27.17
N PRO A 100 8.58 -8.82 -28.44
CA PRO A 100 9.46 -7.81 -29.05
C PRO A 100 8.87 -6.39 -29.08
N ASP A 101 7.54 -6.30 -29.08
CA ASP A 101 6.77 -5.05 -29.08
C ASP A 101 6.22 -4.69 -27.71
N ALA A 102 6.61 -5.42 -26.65
CA ALA A 102 6.22 -5.11 -25.28
C ALA A 102 6.69 -3.70 -24.92
N ARG A 103 5.77 -2.90 -24.39
CA ARG A 103 6.13 -1.56 -23.89
C ARG A 103 7.04 -1.70 -22.68
N PRO A 104 8.16 -0.96 -22.62
CA PRO A 104 8.97 -0.88 -21.40
C PRO A 104 8.14 -0.38 -20.22
N GLY A 105 8.52 -0.79 -19.01
CA GLY A 105 7.87 -0.38 -17.78
C GLY A 105 7.54 -1.58 -16.87
N ARG A 106 7.01 -1.27 -15.69
CA ARG A 106 6.73 -2.28 -14.65
C ARG A 106 5.50 -3.11 -14.95
N ARG A 107 5.54 -4.33 -14.46
CA ARG A 107 4.43 -5.29 -14.38
C ARG A 107 4.24 -5.70 -12.94
N GLU A 108 3.00 -5.84 -12.51
CA GLU A 108 2.66 -6.44 -11.22
C GLU A 108 2.50 -7.94 -11.42
N LEU A 109 3.31 -8.73 -10.72
CA LEU A 109 3.27 -10.18 -10.76
C LEU A 109 2.69 -10.75 -9.48
N ARG A 110 1.76 -11.68 -9.59
CA ARG A 110 1.23 -12.48 -8.49
C ARG A 110 1.27 -13.94 -8.86
N LEU A 111 1.61 -14.78 -7.90
CA LEU A 111 1.47 -16.22 -8.09
C LEU A 111 0.03 -16.65 -7.81
N LEU A 112 -0.50 -17.47 -8.72
CA LEU A 112 -1.75 -18.18 -8.56
C LEU A 112 -1.45 -19.63 -8.17
N GLY A 113 -2.01 -20.07 -7.05
CA GLY A 113 -1.87 -21.43 -6.56
C GLY A 113 -3.20 -22.03 -6.11
N ASP A 114 -3.40 -23.32 -6.41
CA ASP A 114 -4.66 -24.00 -6.09
C ASP A 114 -4.94 -24.01 -4.57
N ARG A 115 -3.90 -24.10 -3.75
CA ARG A 115 -4.04 -24.20 -2.29
C ARG A 115 -4.12 -22.86 -1.56
N VAL A 116 -3.75 -21.77 -2.20
CA VAL A 116 -3.58 -20.47 -1.54
C VAL A 116 -4.34 -19.34 -2.20
N GLY A 117 -4.82 -19.56 -3.42
CA GLY A 117 -5.41 -18.51 -4.22
C GLY A 117 -4.33 -17.63 -4.84
N LEU A 118 -4.37 -16.32 -4.58
CA LEU A 118 -3.49 -15.33 -5.15
C LEU A 118 -2.56 -14.73 -4.08
N THR A 119 -1.27 -14.57 -4.40
CA THR A 119 -0.32 -13.88 -3.51
C THR A 119 -0.48 -12.36 -3.57
N ASN A 120 0.25 -11.66 -2.68
CA ASN A 120 0.60 -10.25 -2.89
C ASN A 120 1.36 -10.07 -4.21
N MET A 121 1.40 -8.84 -4.70
CA MET A 121 2.14 -8.48 -5.91
C MET A 121 3.61 -8.18 -5.63
N LEU A 122 4.47 -8.39 -6.64
CA LEU A 122 5.79 -7.81 -6.76
C LEU A 122 5.98 -7.25 -8.16
N TYR A 123 6.95 -6.35 -8.31
CA TYR A 123 7.23 -5.73 -9.61
C TYR A 123 8.27 -6.52 -10.42
N PHE A 124 8.01 -6.59 -11.73
CA PHE A 124 8.95 -7.07 -12.73
C PHE A 124 9.10 -6.00 -13.81
N SER A 125 10.33 -5.66 -14.15
CA SER A 125 10.62 -4.57 -15.08
C SER A 125 10.91 -5.08 -16.47
N VAL A 126 10.19 -4.59 -17.47
CA VAL A 126 10.46 -4.84 -18.90
C VAL A 126 11.27 -3.68 -19.44
N GLY A 127 12.51 -3.95 -19.89
CA GLY A 127 13.45 -2.95 -20.38
C GLY A 127 13.91 -3.19 -21.81
N GLN A 128 14.78 -2.30 -22.31
CA GLN A 128 15.37 -2.37 -23.65
C GLN A 128 16.86 -2.68 -23.65
N LEU A 129 17.54 -2.43 -22.52
CA LEU A 129 18.96 -2.66 -22.38
C LEU A 129 19.31 -4.15 -22.23
N PRO A 130 20.56 -4.53 -22.54
CA PRO A 130 21.05 -5.85 -22.21
C PRO A 130 20.96 -6.12 -20.70
N GLU A 131 20.50 -7.31 -20.35
CA GLU A 131 20.40 -7.78 -18.96
C GLU A 131 21.58 -8.68 -18.62
N VAL A 132 22.15 -8.47 -17.44
CA VAL A 132 23.24 -9.27 -16.89
C VAL A 132 22.77 -9.86 -15.56
N LEU A 133 23.05 -11.13 -15.32
CA LEU A 133 22.85 -11.74 -14.01
C LEU A 133 24.15 -11.64 -13.21
N GLU A 134 24.03 -11.32 -11.94
CA GLU A 134 25.10 -11.48 -10.99
C GLU A 134 25.54 -12.95 -10.92
N ASP A 135 26.86 -13.17 -10.86
CA ASP A 135 27.47 -14.48 -10.62
C ASP A 135 28.02 -14.51 -9.18
N PRO A 136 27.28 -15.12 -8.24
CA PRO A 136 27.66 -15.11 -6.81
C PRO A 136 28.96 -15.86 -6.51
N ALA A 137 29.54 -16.55 -7.50
CA ALA A 137 30.86 -17.18 -7.34
C ALA A 137 32.03 -16.22 -7.61
N LYS A 138 31.77 -15.01 -8.08
CA LYS A 138 32.78 -14.02 -8.43
C LYS A 138 32.80 -12.86 -7.43
N ASP A 139 33.97 -12.63 -6.84
CA ASP A 139 34.19 -11.41 -6.03
C ASP A 139 34.07 -10.13 -6.87
N ARG A 140 34.37 -10.22 -8.17
CA ARG A 140 34.26 -9.14 -9.16
C ARG A 140 33.79 -9.70 -10.49
N GLN A 141 32.80 -9.06 -11.06
CA GLN A 141 32.25 -9.45 -12.38
C GLN A 141 32.43 -8.32 -13.39
N THR A 142 33.08 -8.60 -14.51
CA THR A 142 33.19 -7.65 -15.61
C THR A 142 31.88 -7.57 -16.36
N VAL A 143 31.36 -6.36 -16.59
CA VAL A 143 30.13 -6.10 -17.34
C VAL A 143 30.38 -5.16 -18.53
N ALA A 144 29.70 -5.43 -19.63
CA ALA A 144 29.67 -4.53 -20.78
C ALA A 144 28.46 -3.61 -20.65
N TRP A 145 28.69 -2.30 -20.65
CA TRP A 145 27.62 -1.32 -20.57
C TRP A 145 27.37 -0.63 -21.93
N PRO A 146 26.16 -0.07 -22.21
CA PRO A 146 25.03 0.06 -21.29
C PRO A 146 24.36 -1.27 -20.99
N CYS A 147 23.99 -1.49 -19.72
CA CYS A 147 23.34 -2.72 -19.26
C CYS A 147 22.53 -2.50 -17.98
N VAL A 148 21.73 -3.49 -17.63
CA VAL A 148 21.12 -3.63 -16.30
C VAL A 148 21.61 -4.93 -15.68
N VAL A 149 22.19 -4.85 -14.49
CA VAL A 149 22.58 -6.02 -13.71
C VAL A 149 21.44 -6.35 -12.73
N ASN A 150 20.98 -7.60 -12.73
CA ASN A 150 20.12 -8.14 -11.71
C ASN A 150 20.98 -8.82 -10.66
N GLY A 151 20.97 -8.32 -9.44
CA GLY A 151 21.76 -8.81 -8.33
C GLY A 151 20.94 -9.07 -7.07
N ARG A 152 21.61 -9.65 -6.08
CA ARG A 152 21.04 -10.02 -4.80
C ARG A 152 22.08 -9.89 -3.70
N ILE A 153 21.83 -9.09 -2.67
CA ILE A 153 22.69 -8.99 -1.50
C ILE A 153 22.46 -10.20 -0.58
N ASP A 154 23.27 -11.24 -0.71
CA ASP A 154 23.15 -12.50 0.05
C ASP A 154 24.50 -13.25 0.08
N PRO A 155 25.14 -13.46 1.26
CA PRO A 155 24.66 -13.35 2.64
C PRO A 155 24.89 -11.97 3.30
N ASP A 156 24.80 -11.92 4.65
CA ASP A 156 25.24 -10.76 5.44
C ASP A 156 26.67 -10.35 5.07
N THR A 157 26.94 -9.04 5.01
CA THR A 157 28.21 -8.43 4.59
C THR A 157 28.56 -8.60 3.10
N ASP A 158 27.61 -9.08 2.31
CA ASP A 158 27.79 -9.16 0.86
C ASP A 158 27.93 -7.77 0.24
N ALA A 159 28.80 -7.69 -0.77
CA ALA A 159 29.05 -6.46 -1.52
C ALA A 159 29.40 -6.84 -2.97
N ASP A 160 28.46 -6.62 -3.86
CA ASP A 160 28.61 -6.95 -5.27
C ASP A 160 29.49 -5.93 -5.98
N ARG A 161 30.42 -6.43 -6.81
CA ARG A 161 31.40 -5.62 -7.53
C ARG A 161 31.34 -5.86 -9.01
N PHE A 162 30.97 -4.82 -9.76
CA PHE A 162 30.87 -4.88 -11.21
C PHE A 162 31.91 -3.99 -11.84
N GLU A 163 32.87 -4.61 -12.57
CA GLU A 163 33.93 -3.90 -13.28
C GLU A 163 33.49 -3.54 -14.69
N PHE A 164 33.76 -2.31 -15.09
CA PHE A 164 33.50 -1.83 -16.43
C PHE A 164 34.59 -0.84 -16.89
N VAL A 165 34.81 -0.76 -18.21
CA VAL A 165 35.78 0.16 -18.79
C VAL A 165 35.05 1.43 -19.23
N ALA A 166 35.58 2.59 -18.85
CA ALA A 166 35.05 3.87 -19.23
C ALA A 166 36.15 4.83 -19.73
N ARG A 167 35.76 5.77 -20.57
CA ARG A 167 36.67 6.79 -21.12
C ARG A 167 36.48 8.12 -20.39
N ALA A 168 37.58 8.87 -20.29
CA ALA A 168 37.55 10.22 -19.72
C ALA A 168 36.46 11.10 -20.37
N ASP A 169 35.91 11.99 -19.55
CA ASP A 169 34.86 12.95 -19.91
C ASP A 169 33.51 12.34 -20.33
N ARG A 170 33.38 11.02 -20.36
CA ARG A 170 32.05 10.40 -20.60
C ARG A 170 31.14 10.62 -19.39
N PRO A 171 29.93 11.11 -19.60
CA PRO A 171 28.92 11.11 -18.55
C PRO A 171 28.37 9.69 -18.39
N LEU A 172 28.22 9.25 -17.15
CA LEU A 172 27.61 7.97 -16.77
C LEU A 172 26.59 8.17 -15.68
N VAL A 173 25.53 7.36 -15.75
CA VAL A 173 24.54 7.21 -14.69
C VAL A 173 24.59 5.76 -14.21
N LEU A 174 24.73 5.60 -12.90
CA LEU A 174 24.58 4.33 -12.20
C LEU A 174 23.41 4.48 -11.23
N TRP A 175 22.45 3.56 -11.29
CA TRP A 175 21.28 3.61 -10.43
C TRP A 175 20.95 2.22 -9.90
N ALA A 176 21.16 1.98 -8.62
CA ALA A 176 20.79 0.73 -7.96
C ALA A 176 19.38 0.86 -7.38
N ARG A 177 18.50 -0.05 -7.77
CA ARG A 177 17.07 -0.03 -7.42
C ARG A 177 16.67 -1.28 -6.67
N ALA A 178 16.19 -1.11 -5.47
CA ALA A 178 15.61 -2.15 -4.64
C ALA A 178 14.22 -1.72 -4.11
N GLN A 179 14.10 -0.52 -3.56
CA GLN A 179 12.81 0.03 -3.13
C GLN A 179 11.84 0.15 -4.32
N ALA A 180 12.31 0.55 -5.49
CA ALA A 180 11.49 0.62 -6.69
C ALA A 180 10.91 -0.74 -7.13
N LEU A 181 11.50 -1.85 -6.69
CA LEU A 181 11.05 -3.23 -6.96
C LEU A 181 10.18 -3.80 -5.84
N ASP A 182 9.89 -3.03 -4.79
CA ASP A 182 9.32 -3.51 -3.52
C ASP A 182 10.17 -4.58 -2.84
N SER A 183 11.50 -4.55 -3.07
CA SER A 183 12.43 -5.44 -2.38
C SER A 183 12.50 -5.05 -0.90
N HIS A 184 12.18 -5.98 -0.02
CA HIS A 184 12.16 -5.74 1.42
C HIS A 184 12.51 -6.98 2.22
N GLY A 185 13.05 -6.74 3.42
CA GLY A 185 13.42 -7.78 4.37
C GLY A 185 12.23 -8.34 5.13
N GLN A 186 12.42 -9.54 5.66
CA GLN A 186 11.45 -10.23 6.51
C GLN A 186 12.11 -10.79 7.76
N GLY A 187 11.29 -11.09 8.76
CA GLY A 187 11.79 -11.67 10.00
C GLY A 187 12.68 -10.71 10.79
N LYS A 188 13.97 -10.97 10.86
CA LYS A 188 14.94 -10.11 11.56
C LYS A 188 15.38 -8.87 10.78
N HIS A 189 14.99 -8.76 9.52
CA HIS A 189 15.40 -7.74 8.56
C HIS A 189 14.16 -6.96 8.11
N TYR A 190 13.70 -6.05 8.96
CA TYR A 190 12.51 -5.24 8.68
C TYR A 190 12.85 -4.06 7.78
N GLY A 191 11.93 -3.73 6.89
CA GLY A 191 12.00 -2.57 6.01
C GLY A 191 12.42 -2.91 4.59
N PHE A 192 12.54 -1.88 3.78
CA PHE A 192 13.06 -2.00 2.43
C PHE A 192 14.54 -2.36 2.43
N VAL A 193 14.99 -2.96 1.34
CA VAL A 193 16.42 -3.08 1.05
C VAL A 193 16.96 -1.69 0.79
N ASP A 194 17.86 -1.26 1.65
CA ASP A 194 18.47 0.07 1.66
C ASP A 194 19.92 -0.07 1.18
N LEU A 195 20.21 0.47 -0.02
CA LEU A 195 21.45 0.25 -0.74
C LEU A 195 22.41 1.43 -0.60
N ASP A 196 23.70 1.11 -0.55
CA ASP A 196 24.83 2.02 -0.78
C ASP A 196 25.44 1.73 -2.15
N LEU A 197 25.68 2.75 -2.97
CA LEU A 197 26.32 2.64 -4.27
C LEU A 197 27.57 3.49 -4.31
N ARG A 198 28.72 2.84 -4.53
CA ARG A 198 30.01 3.50 -4.71
C ARG A 198 30.63 3.15 -6.04
N VAL A 199 31.33 4.10 -6.65
CA VAL A 199 32.13 3.90 -7.84
C VAL A 199 33.60 4.12 -7.50
N LEU A 200 34.42 3.10 -7.74
CA LEU A 200 35.85 3.12 -7.50
C LEU A 200 36.63 3.24 -8.82
N ASP A 201 37.75 3.97 -8.83
CA ASP A 201 38.69 3.95 -9.94
C ASP A 201 39.61 2.71 -9.88
N GLY A 202 40.46 2.54 -10.88
CA GLY A 202 41.41 1.41 -10.97
C GLY A 202 42.44 1.33 -9.83
N SER A 203 42.58 2.37 -9.02
CA SER A 203 43.39 2.38 -7.81
C SER A 203 42.62 1.98 -6.55
N GLY A 204 41.31 1.80 -6.66
CA GLY A 204 40.41 1.52 -5.53
C GLY A 204 39.92 2.75 -4.78
N ARG A 205 40.17 3.97 -5.30
CA ARG A 205 39.70 5.21 -4.69
C ARG A 205 38.22 5.45 -5.12
N VAL A 206 37.38 5.85 -4.16
CA VAL A 206 36.00 6.28 -4.42
C VAL A 206 36.02 7.57 -5.25
N VAL A 207 35.40 7.55 -6.43
CA VAL A 207 35.24 8.69 -7.32
C VAL A 207 33.83 9.25 -7.32
N ALA A 208 32.85 8.45 -6.91
CA ALA A 208 31.47 8.87 -6.67
C ALA A 208 30.78 7.90 -5.70
N GLU A 209 29.81 8.39 -4.94
CA GLU A 209 28.99 7.61 -4.02
C GLU A 209 27.60 8.23 -3.90
N ALA A 210 26.61 7.41 -3.61
CA ALA A 210 25.24 7.85 -3.37
C ALA A 210 24.50 6.90 -2.43
N ARG A 211 23.57 7.48 -1.69
CA ARG A 211 22.51 6.84 -0.88
C ARG A 211 21.23 7.62 -1.11
N ASP A 212 20.09 7.09 -0.78
CA ASP A 212 18.81 7.79 -0.65
C ASP A 212 18.56 8.90 -1.71
N THR A 213 18.89 8.61 -2.97
CA THR A 213 18.77 9.64 -4.02
C THR A 213 17.36 9.72 -4.60
N ILE A 214 16.72 8.56 -4.81
CA ILE A 214 15.33 8.44 -5.29
C ILE A 214 14.57 7.57 -4.27
N GLY A 215 14.11 8.16 -3.19
CA GLY A 215 13.76 7.40 -1.99
C GLY A 215 15.03 6.73 -1.45
N LEU A 216 14.98 5.42 -1.13
CA LEU A 216 16.14 4.64 -0.67
C LEU A 216 17.03 4.12 -1.82
N ASP A 217 16.70 4.38 -3.08
CA ASP A 217 17.45 3.88 -4.24
C ASP A 217 18.58 4.85 -4.61
N PRO A 218 19.88 4.47 -4.45
CA PRO A 218 21.02 5.34 -4.75
C PRO A 218 21.22 5.52 -6.25
N LEU A 219 21.39 6.77 -6.68
CA LEU A 219 21.72 7.15 -8.05
C LEU A 219 22.96 8.03 -8.07
N VAL A 220 23.96 7.60 -8.83
CA VAL A 220 25.21 8.34 -9.10
C VAL A 220 25.17 8.91 -10.51
N GLU A 221 25.44 10.20 -10.65
CA GLU A 221 25.82 10.82 -11.92
C GLU A 221 27.33 11.13 -11.88
N LEU A 222 28.09 10.54 -12.79
CA LEU A 222 29.55 10.61 -12.82
C LEU A 222 30.02 11.10 -14.17
N ARG A 223 30.83 12.16 -14.20
CA ARG A 223 31.71 12.45 -15.34
C ARG A 223 33.06 11.73 -15.10
N VAL A 224 33.33 10.75 -15.95
CA VAL A 224 34.50 9.87 -15.83
C VAL A 224 35.80 10.68 -15.78
N PRO A 225 36.63 10.60 -14.71
CA PRO A 225 37.81 11.46 -14.59
C PRO A 225 38.94 11.11 -15.55
N THR A 226 39.19 9.83 -15.80
CA THR A 226 40.30 9.31 -16.63
C THR A 226 39.87 8.04 -17.35
N ASP A 227 40.54 7.72 -18.46
CA ASP A 227 40.38 6.40 -19.09
C ASP A 227 40.79 5.30 -18.12
N GLY A 228 39.99 4.24 -18.03
CA GLY A 228 40.36 3.12 -17.19
C GLY A 228 39.22 2.17 -16.84
N THR A 229 39.54 1.24 -15.95
CA THR A 229 38.55 0.33 -15.35
C THR A 229 38.01 0.96 -14.08
N TYR A 230 36.71 0.92 -13.94
CA TYR A 230 35.94 1.38 -12.76
C TYR A 230 35.20 0.21 -12.17
N THR A 231 34.90 0.27 -10.89
CA THR A 231 34.13 -0.74 -10.17
C THR A 231 32.94 -0.10 -9.50
N ALA A 232 31.72 -0.50 -9.88
CA ALA A 232 30.52 -0.22 -9.12
C ALA A 232 30.44 -1.22 -7.96
N VAL A 233 30.25 -0.73 -6.74
CA VAL A 233 30.06 -1.53 -5.53
C VAL A 233 28.64 -1.27 -5.02
N VAL A 234 27.84 -2.32 -4.90
CA VAL A 234 26.50 -2.29 -4.33
C VAL A 234 26.50 -3.10 -3.06
N GLU A 235 26.08 -2.50 -1.96
CA GLU A 235 25.96 -3.18 -0.67
C GLU A 235 24.77 -2.64 0.13
N HIS A 236 24.34 -3.36 1.14
CA HIS A 236 23.29 -2.86 2.04
C HIS A 236 23.92 -1.94 3.12
N VAL A 237 23.31 -0.77 3.38
CA VAL A 237 23.83 0.23 4.34
C VAL A 237 24.09 -0.32 5.74
N LEU A 238 23.36 -1.35 6.18
CA LEU A 238 23.53 -2.04 7.44
C LEU A 238 24.29 -3.37 7.31
N TYR A 239 24.95 -3.63 6.16
CA TYR A 239 25.68 -4.86 5.88
C TYR A 239 24.85 -6.14 6.08
N ARG A 240 23.57 -6.07 5.80
CA ARG A 240 22.66 -7.20 5.88
C ARG A 240 22.43 -7.79 4.51
N GLY A 241 22.35 -9.12 4.45
CA GLY A 241 22.07 -9.84 3.23
C GLY A 241 21.10 -10.99 3.45
N TYR A 242 20.24 -11.24 2.47
CA TYR A 242 19.27 -12.32 2.51
C TYR A 242 18.74 -12.62 1.10
N PRO A 243 18.26 -13.85 0.85
CA PRO A 243 17.88 -14.29 -0.49
C PRO A 243 16.77 -13.44 -1.17
N GLN A 244 16.05 -12.63 -0.43
CA GLN A 244 15.00 -11.76 -0.94
C GLN A 244 15.50 -10.34 -1.27
N ALA A 245 16.74 -9.98 -0.87
CA ALA A 245 17.32 -8.67 -1.09
C ALA A 245 17.75 -8.47 -2.56
N VAL A 246 16.79 -8.51 -3.46
CA VAL A 246 17.03 -8.34 -4.91
C VAL A 246 17.14 -6.87 -5.28
N TYR A 247 18.02 -6.58 -6.26
CA TYR A 247 18.16 -5.25 -6.82
C TYR A 247 18.43 -5.29 -8.32
N ARG A 248 18.33 -4.12 -8.97
CA ARG A 248 18.72 -3.91 -10.37
C ARG A 248 19.65 -2.69 -10.44
N LEU A 249 20.86 -2.88 -10.97
CA LEU A 249 21.84 -1.82 -11.21
C LEU A 249 21.83 -1.44 -12.69
N LEU A 250 21.35 -0.24 -13.00
CA LEU A 250 21.50 0.37 -14.30
C LEU A 250 22.91 0.98 -14.42
N VAL A 251 23.59 0.75 -15.55
CA VAL A 251 24.82 1.44 -15.94
C VAL A 251 24.63 1.95 -17.35
N THR A 252 24.58 3.29 -17.56
CA THR A 252 24.26 3.86 -18.87
C THR A 252 24.85 5.27 -19.07
N ASP A 253 24.99 5.70 -20.33
CA ASP A 253 25.21 7.09 -20.72
C ASP A 253 24.00 7.69 -21.46
N ALA A 254 22.87 6.98 -21.43
CA ALA A 254 21.60 7.48 -21.96
C ALA A 254 20.85 8.35 -20.94
N PRO A 255 19.91 9.21 -21.39
CA PRO A 255 19.05 9.96 -20.49
C PRO A 255 18.26 9.09 -19.53
N VAL A 256 18.22 9.46 -18.24
CA VAL A 256 17.48 8.76 -17.18
C VAL A 256 16.45 9.71 -16.55
N PRO A 257 15.23 9.81 -17.06
CA PRO A 257 14.19 10.61 -16.45
C PRO A 257 13.82 10.09 -15.06
N THR A 258 13.77 10.98 -14.08
CA THR A 258 13.40 10.65 -12.69
C THR A 258 12.23 11.46 -12.17
N SER A 259 11.90 12.57 -12.86
CA SER A 259 10.80 13.47 -12.52
C SER A 259 10.18 14.05 -13.78
N ALA A 260 9.00 14.65 -13.66
CA ALA A 260 8.30 15.37 -14.73
C ALA A 260 7.74 16.69 -14.21
N PHE A 261 7.69 17.71 -15.08
CA PHE A 261 7.02 18.97 -14.77
C PHE A 261 6.11 19.40 -15.94
N PRO A 262 4.80 19.66 -15.72
CA PRO A 262 4.08 19.47 -14.46
C PRO A 262 4.18 18.03 -13.95
N ALA A 263 4.12 17.88 -12.61
CA ALA A 263 4.21 16.58 -11.93
C ALA A 263 2.87 15.83 -11.86
N GLY A 264 1.83 16.42 -12.42
CA GLY A 264 0.49 15.85 -12.49
C GLY A 264 -0.41 16.57 -13.48
N ALA A 265 -1.59 15.98 -13.70
CA ALA A 265 -2.61 16.53 -14.57
C ALA A 265 -4.02 16.15 -14.11
N ARG A 266 -5.01 16.82 -14.67
CA ARG A 266 -6.40 16.45 -14.49
C ARG A 266 -6.70 15.12 -15.15
N ARG A 267 -7.40 14.26 -14.43
CA ARG A 267 -7.85 12.96 -14.92
C ARG A 267 -8.70 13.12 -16.18
N GLY A 268 -8.41 12.32 -17.21
CA GLY A 268 -9.11 12.36 -18.48
C GLY A 268 -8.67 13.47 -19.43
N GLU A 269 -7.62 14.23 -19.11
CA GLU A 269 -7.05 15.26 -19.98
C GLU A 269 -5.65 14.86 -20.47
N ALA A 270 -5.37 15.13 -21.74
CA ALA A 270 -4.03 14.99 -22.28
C ALA A 270 -3.15 16.15 -21.81
N THR A 271 -1.89 15.87 -21.48
CA THR A 271 -0.97 16.90 -21.00
C THR A 271 0.42 16.71 -21.57
N THR A 272 1.15 17.80 -21.76
CA THR A 272 2.56 17.77 -22.15
C THR A 272 3.40 18.06 -20.92
N VAL A 273 4.37 17.17 -20.64
CA VAL A 273 5.28 17.29 -19.52
C VAL A 273 6.72 17.39 -20.01
N GLN A 274 7.51 18.18 -19.32
CA GLN A 274 8.96 18.18 -19.45
C GLN A 274 9.51 17.06 -18.57
N LEU A 275 10.35 16.20 -19.14
CA LEU A 275 11.07 15.17 -18.39
C LEU A 275 12.36 15.75 -17.82
N VAL A 276 12.68 15.37 -16.59
CA VAL A 276 13.83 15.83 -15.83
C VAL A 276 14.57 14.64 -15.21
N GLY A 277 15.88 14.71 -15.19
CA GLY A 277 16.75 13.68 -14.60
C GLY A 277 18.16 13.69 -15.20
N PRO A 278 19.05 12.82 -14.71
CA PRO A 278 20.40 12.69 -15.24
C PRO A 278 20.44 12.51 -16.75
N LEU A 279 21.30 13.27 -17.40
CA LEU A 279 21.54 13.26 -18.85
C LEU A 279 20.30 13.54 -19.72
N VAL A 280 19.17 13.92 -19.15
CA VAL A 280 18.00 14.34 -19.91
C VAL A 280 18.28 15.71 -20.51
N PRO A 281 18.25 15.88 -21.86
CA PRO A 281 18.48 17.18 -22.46
C PRO A 281 17.45 18.21 -21.99
N PRO A 282 17.86 19.44 -21.65
CA PRO A 282 16.94 20.51 -21.28
C PRO A 282 15.82 20.68 -22.32
N GLY A 283 14.58 20.84 -21.88
CA GLY A 283 13.42 20.99 -22.75
C GLY A 283 12.89 19.70 -23.38
N THR A 284 13.37 18.52 -22.95
CA THR A 284 12.81 17.23 -23.38
C THR A 284 11.36 17.11 -22.92
N THR A 285 10.42 17.03 -23.85
CA THR A 285 8.98 16.94 -23.54
C THR A 285 8.34 15.67 -24.08
N VAL A 286 7.31 15.22 -23.38
CA VAL A 286 6.45 14.10 -23.78
C VAL A 286 5.00 14.50 -23.62
N THR A 287 4.18 14.24 -24.64
CA THR A 287 2.74 14.41 -24.54
C THR A 287 2.10 13.09 -24.07
N LEU A 288 1.49 13.14 -22.90
CA LEU A 288 0.75 12.03 -22.32
C LEU A 288 -0.68 12.03 -22.85
N PRO A 289 -1.24 10.88 -23.22
CA PRO A 289 -2.66 10.80 -23.55
C PRO A 289 -3.51 11.06 -22.30
N ALA A 290 -4.82 11.22 -22.50
CA ALA A 290 -5.78 11.30 -21.40
C ALA A 290 -5.69 10.03 -20.53
N LEU A 291 -5.29 10.20 -19.26
CA LEU A 291 -5.14 9.12 -18.29
C LEU A 291 -6.40 9.04 -17.42
N SER A 292 -6.94 7.84 -17.25
CA SER A 292 -8.21 7.59 -16.53
C SER A 292 -8.10 6.57 -15.40
N SER A 293 -6.90 6.35 -14.86
CA SER A 293 -6.68 5.45 -13.72
C SER A 293 -7.46 5.92 -12.48
N ASN A 294 -8.01 4.99 -11.71
CA ASN A 294 -8.62 5.28 -10.40
C ASN A 294 -7.56 5.48 -9.30
N LEU A 295 -6.31 5.14 -9.58
CA LEU A 295 -5.20 5.40 -8.67
C LEU A 295 -4.87 6.91 -8.64
N PRO A 296 -4.46 7.44 -7.49
CA PRO A 296 -4.05 8.84 -7.37
C PRO A 296 -2.75 9.13 -8.10
N SER A 297 -1.90 8.14 -8.29
CA SER A 297 -0.65 8.25 -9.03
C SER A 297 -0.51 7.13 -10.06
N VAL A 298 0.14 7.46 -11.16
CA VAL A 298 0.51 6.54 -12.24
C VAL A 298 2.00 6.66 -12.53
N ARG A 299 2.53 5.74 -13.33
CA ARG A 299 3.91 5.81 -13.81
C ARG A 299 3.94 6.12 -15.28
N ILE A 300 4.77 7.08 -15.65
CA ILE A 300 5.01 7.44 -17.05
C ILE A 300 6.23 6.66 -17.50
N GLY A 301 6.02 5.67 -18.39
CA GLY A 301 7.13 4.95 -19.01
C GLY A 301 7.83 5.84 -20.08
N HIS A 302 9.14 5.72 -20.13
CA HIS A 302 9.95 6.35 -21.16
C HIS A 302 10.69 5.29 -21.99
N THR A 303 10.61 5.39 -23.31
CA THR A 303 11.12 4.33 -24.23
C THR A 303 12.65 4.31 -24.41
N ALA A 304 13.37 5.30 -23.92
CA ALA A 304 14.81 5.42 -24.08
C ALA A 304 15.64 4.75 -22.98
N THR A 305 14.99 4.15 -21.98
CA THR A 305 15.63 3.56 -20.82
C THR A 305 15.23 2.10 -20.62
N ASP A 306 15.74 1.48 -19.58
CA ASP A 306 15.55 0.07 -19.24
C ASP A 306 14.13 -0.33 -18.81
N GLY A 307 13.17 0.57 -18.86
CA GLY A 307 11.79 0.34 -18.41
C GLY A 307 11.55 0.57 -16.92
N ASP A 308 12.61 0.60 -16.10
CA ASP A 308 12.49 0.92 -14.67
C ASP A 308 12.49 2.43 -14.39
N ALA A 309 12.87 3.25 -15.36
CA ALA A 309 12.84 4.70 -15.25
C ALA A 309 11.40 5.25 -15.36
N ASP A 310 10.49 4.64 -14.61
CA ASP A 310 9.11 5.09 -14.52
C ASP A 310 9.02 6.36 -13.70
N VAL A 311 8.67 7.45 -14.34
CA VAL A 311 8.48 8.75 -13.70
C VAL A 311 7.13 8.75 -12.96
N PRO A 312 7.07 9.06 -11.67
CA PRO A 312 5.81 9.19 -10.95
C PRO A 312 5.02 10.41 -11.45
N PHE A 313 3.70 10.26 -11.55
CA PHE A 313 2.80 11.30 -12.04
C PHE A 313 1.44 11.22 -11.33
N VAL A 314 0.93 12.34 -10.85
CA VAL A 314 -0.29 12.40 -10.02
C VAL A 314 -1.49 12.83 -10.86
N LEU A 315 -2.63 12.15 -10.67
CA LEU A 315 -3.89 12.50 -11.32
C LEU A 315 -4.83 13.22 -10.34
N GLY A 316 -5.20 14.44 -10.66
CA GLY A 316 -6.18 15.26 -9.95
C GLY A 316 -7.55 15.24 -10.63
N ASP A 317 -8.58 15.75 -9.94
CA ASP A 317 -9.94 15.87 -10.49
C ASP A 317 -10.35 17.33 -10.76
N GLY A 318 -9.61 18.29 -10.18
CA GLY A 318 -9.80 19.73 -10.36
C GLY A 318 -9.02 20.32 -11.54
N PRO A 319 -9.24 21.61 -11.84
CA PRO A 319 -8.43 22.34 -12.80
C PRO A 319 -6.97 22.42 -12.35
N GLU A 320 -6.06 22.34 -13.30
CA GLU A 320 -4.61 22.38 -13.08
C GLU A 320 -4.01 23.68 -13.65
N SER A 321 -3.01 24.19 -12.95
CA SER A 321 -2.20 25.33 -13.43
C SER A 321 -0.73 25.09 -13.12
N LEU A 322 0.11 25.92 -13.68
CA LEU A 322 1.54 25.99 -13.35
C LEU A 322 1.77 27.22 -12.47
N GLU A 323 2.73 27.15 -11.60
CA GLU A 323 3.22 28.33 -10.91
C GLU A 323 3.76 29.37 -11.88
N THR A 324 3.82 30.60 -11.43
CA THR A 324 4.40 31.71 -12.20
C THR A 324 5.37 32.46 -11.30
N GLU A 325 6.63 32.41 -11.66
CA GLU A 325 7.72 33.10 -10.96
C GLU A 325 7.92 34.54 -11.48
N PRO A 326 8.39 35.49 -10.65
CA PRO A 326 8.69 35.30 -9.22
C PRO A 326 7.42 35.35 -8.33
N ASN A 327 7.32 34.44 -7.36
CA ASN A 327 6.22 34.38 -6.39
C ASN A 327 6.71 34.38 -4.92
N ASP A 328 7.88 34.95 -4.65
CA ASP A 328 8.61 34.95 -3.38
C ASP A 328 7.96 35.76 -2.25
N SER A 329 6.86 36.45 -2.47
CA SER A 329 6.23 37.35 -1.50
C SER A 329 4.72 37.41 -1.63
N GLN A 330 4.05 37.85 -0.57
CA GLN A 330 2.61 38.10 -0.59
C GLN A 330 2.18 39.01 -1.74
N ALA A 331 3.01 40.01 -2.09
CA ALA A 331 2.71 40.97 -3.15
C ALA A 331 2.82 40.38 -4.56
N THR A 332 3.63 39.34 -4.73
CA THR A 332 3.88 38.63 -5.98
C THR A 332 3.21 37.26 -6.06
N ALA A 333 2.37 36.94 -5.06
CA ALA A 333 1.72 35.64 -4.93
C ALA A 333 0.98 35.21 -6.21
N ALA A 334 1.29 34.01 -6.69
CA ALA A 334 0.60 33.40 -7.82
C ALA A 334 -0.84 32.99 -7.46
N ALA A 335 -1.75 32.97 -8.42
CA ALA A 335 -3.14 32.63 -8.15
C ALA A 335 -3.31 31.12 -7.94
N LEU A 336 -4.01 30.72 -6.87
CA LEU A 336 -4.49 29.37 -6.61
C LEU A 336 -6.02 29.39 -6.53
N ALA A 337 -6.67 28.79 -7.52
CA ALA A 337 -8.12 28.69 -7.52
C ALA A 337 -8.64 27.72 -6.46
N LEU A 338 -9.70 28.06 -5.78
CA LEU A 338 -10.39 27.10 -4.87
C LEU A 338 -11.02 25.98 -5.73
N GLY A 339 -10.68 24.74 -5.43
CA GLY A 339 -10.99 23.55 -6.23
C GLY A 339 -9.92 23.21 -7.27
N GLY A 340 -8.83 23.99 -7.35
CA GLY A 340 -7.74 23.79 -8.29
C GLY A 340 -6.45 23.27 -7.67
N THR A 341 -5.51 22.94 -8.52
CA THR A 341 -4.16 22.49 -8.19
C THR A 341 -3.13 23.29 -9.00
N VAL A 342 -2.07 23.75 -8.34
CA VAL A 342 -0.88 24.32 -8.97
C VAL A 342 0.23 23.29 -8.94
N ASN A 343 0.88 23.03 -10.08
CA ASN A 343 2.14 22.32 -10.14
C ASN A 343 3.28 23.33 -9.97
N ALA A 344 4.11 23.11 -8.98
CA ALA A 344 5.15 24.04 -8.53
C ALA A 344 6.48 23.34 -8.27
N ARG A 345 7.54 24.14 -8.06
CA ARG A 345 8.89 23.62 -7.85
C ARG A 345 9.74 24.64 -7.09
N PHE A 346 10.49 24.18 -6.10
CA PHE A 346 11.50 25.02 -5.46
C PHE A 346 12.72 25.13 -6.34
N ASP A 347 12.88 26.27 -7.02
CA ASP A 347 13.94 26.48 -8.02
C ASP A 347 15.33 26.63 -7.42
N ARG A 348 15.45 27.14 -6.18
CA ARG A 348 16.72 27.41 -5.48
C ARG A 348 16.63 27.07 -3.98
N PRO A 349 17.76 26.75 -3.32
CA PRO A 349 17.77 26.55 -1.88
C PRO A 349 17.23 27.78 -1.13
N GLY A 350 16.28 27.52 -0.20
CA GLY A 350 15.59 28.57 0.55
C GLY A 350 14.51 29.31 -0.25
N ASP A 351 14.06 28.74 -1.32
CA ASP A 351 12.91 29.21 -2.10
C ASP A 351 11.63 29.20 -1.28
N VAL A 352 10.74 30.15 -1.54
CA VAL A 352 9.49 30.33 -0.81
C VAL A 352 8.41 30.77 -1.77
N ASP A 353 7.44 29.92 -1.98
CA ASP A 353 6.38 30.17 -2.95
C ASP A 353 5.13 30.72 -2.25
N TRP A 354 4.58 31.79 -2.79
CA TRP A 354 3.35 32.38 -2.28
C TRP A 354 2.22 32.22 -3.30
N PHE A 355 1.08 31.76 -2.79
CA PHE A 355 -0.13 31.55 -3.59
C PHE A 355 -1.30 32.30 -2.95
N ARG A 356 -2.04 33.01 -3.80
CA ARG A 356 -3.21 33.77 -3.38
C ARG A 356 -4.49 32.97 -3.63
N LEU A 357 -5.30 32.83 -2.58
CA LEU A 357 -6.62 32.23 -2.60
C LEU A 357 -7.68 33.32 -2.36
N ASP A 358 -8.51 33.58 -3.35
CA ASP A 358 -9.65 34.49 -3.19
C ASP A 358 -10.88 33.70 -2.73
N ILE A 359 -11.20 33.79 -1.44
CA ILE A 359 -12.33 33.10 -0.83
C ILE A 359 -13.58 33.97 -0.95
N ALA A 360 -14.54 33.49 -1.75
CA ALA A 360 -15.79 34.21 -2.00
C ALA A 360 -16.81 34.11 -0.86
N GLU A 361 -16.82 32.95 -0.16
CA GLU A 361 -17.78 32.68 0.91
C GLU A 361 -17.05 32.18 2.18
N PRO A 362 -17.49 32.62 3.40
CA PRO A 362 -16.94 32.07 4.63
C PRO A 362 -17.12 30.57 4.72
N GLY A 363 -16.11 29.87 5.23
CA GLY A 363 -16.20 28.43 5.38
C GLY A 363 -14.84 27.75 5.61
N PRO A 364 -14.86 26.44 5.81
CA PRO A 364 -13.63 25.66 5.99
C PRO A 364 -12.96 25.44 4.63
N VAL A 365 -11.65 25.62 4.62
CA VAL A 365 -10.78 25.43 3.44
C VAL A 365 -9.64 24.50 3.80
N GLU A 366 -9.36 23.57 2.93
CA GLU A 366 -8.18 22.69 2.99
C GLU A 366 -7.19 23.13 1.93
N VAL A 367 -5.92 23.22 2.33
CA VAL A 367 -4.77 23.40 1.43
C VAL A 367 -3.77 22.30 1.72
N SER A 368 -3.30 21.63 0.69
CA SER A 368 -2.40 20.47 0.86
C SER A 368 -1.38 20.37 -0.26
N THR A 369 -0.20 19.87 0.07
CA THR A 369 0.83 19.50 -0.90
C THR A 369 0.82 18.00 -1.21
N VAL A 370 1.36 17.67 -2.36
CA VAL A 370 1.75 16.32 -2.77
C VAL A 370 3.14 16.41 -3.40
N ALA A 371 4.11 15.80 -2.75
CA ALA A 371 5.50 15.80 -3.17
C ALA A 371 6.17 14.44 -2.91
N HIS A 372 6.48 14.16 -1.65
CA HIS A 372 7.24 12.98 -1.26
C HIS A 372 6.49 11.68 -1.52
N ARG A 373 5.24 11.60 -1.08
CA ARG A 373 4.45 10.36 -1.04
C ARG A 373 4.28 9.71 -2.41
N TRP A 374 3.89 10.48 -3.40
CA TRP A 374 3.55 9.93 -4.71
C TRP A 374 4.51 10.35 -5.81
N LEU A 375 5.22 11.47 -5.66
CA LEU A 375 6.15 11.96 -6.65
C LEU A 375 7.60 11.52 -6.39
N ARG A 376 7.90 11.00 -5.19
CA ARG A 376 9.27 10.74 -4.74
C ARG A 376 10.16 11.99 -4.87
N SER A 377 9.55 13.14 -4.73
CA SER A 377 10.26 14.41 -4.64
C SER A 377 11.07 14.46 -3.34
N PRO A 378 12.27 15.03 -3.34
CA PRO A 378 13.10 15.11 -2.13
C PRO A 378 12.64 16.17 -1.13
N VAL A 379 11.54 16.89 -1.42
CA VAL A 379 11.11 18.03 -0.61
C VAL A 379 10.24 17.62 0.58
N ASP A 380 10.47 18.29 1.70
CA ASP A 380 9.68 18.25 2.92
C ASP A 380 8.99 19.61 3.06
N THR A 381 7.70 19.66 2.76
CA THR A 381 6.97 20.91 2.61
C THR A 381 6.37 21.41 3.92
N THR A 382 6.35 22.74 4.10
CA THR A 382 5.56 23.41 5.14
C THR A 382 4.58 24.39 4.50
N ILE A 383 3.34 24.42 4.95
CA ILE A 383 2.32 25.37 4.54
C ILE A 383 1.98 26.32 5.70
N GLU A 384 2.15 27.61 5.49
CA GLU A 384 1.53 28.65 6.34
C GLU A 384 0.39 29.33 5.59
N ILE A 385 -0.78 29.42 6.20
CA ILE A 385 -1.88 30.24 5.69
C ILE A 385 -1.90 31.59 6.40
N ARG A 386 -1.90 32.67 5.63
CA ARG A 386 -1.93 34.03 6.14
C ARG A 386 -3.16 34.79 5.62
N ASP A 387 -3.68 35.69 6.45
CA ASP A 387 -4.72 36.62 6.03
C ASP A 387 -4.12 37.83 5.28
N GLU A 388 -4.97 38.73 4.79
CA GLU A 388 -4.58 39.93 4.06
C GLU A 388 -3.60 40.83 4.84
N SER A 389 -3.66 40.81 6.18
CA SER A 389 -2.75 41.58 7.04
C SER A 389 -1.37 40.92 7.20
N GLY A 390 -1.17 39.72 6.68
CA GLY A 390 0.03 38.92 6.86
C GLY A 390 0.06 38.10 8.16
N LYS A 391 -1.03 38.08 8.93
CA LYS A 391 -1.14 37.27 10.14
C LYS A 391 -1.30 35.78 9.77
N VAL A 392 -0.50 34.92 10.39
CA VAL A 392 -0.67 33.45 10.26
C VAL A 392 -1.97 33.03 10.92
N VAL A 393 -2.84 32.36 10.17
CA VAL A 393 -4.12 31.81 10.65
C VAL A 393 -4.08 30.30 10.85
N ALA A 394 -3.18 29.61 10.14
CA ALA A 394 -2.93 28.19 10.31
C ALA A 394 -1.57 27.83 9.69
N GLU A 395 -0.94 26.78 10.18
CA GLU A 395 0.31 26.22 9.63
C GLU A 395 0.38 24.72 9.90
N ASN A 396 1.08 23.98 9.04
CA ASN A 396 1.42 22.57 9.25
C ASN A 396 2.54 22.17 8.31
N ASP A 397 3.40 21.23 8.74
CA ASP A 397 4.52 20.69 8.00
C ASP A 397 4.33 19.22 7.60
N ASP A 398 3.43 18.49 8.28
CA ASP A 398 3.13 17.09 7.97
C ASP A 398 1.71 16.89 7.47
N GLY A 399 1.52 15.83 6.71
CA GLY A 399 0.20 15.37 6.31
C GLY A 399 -0.56 14.75 7.48
N PHE A 400 -1.83 14.45 7.27
CA PHE A 400 -2.54 13.61 8.23
C PHE A 400 -1.92 12.21 8.24
N PRO A 401 -1.77 11.62 9.45
CA PRO A 401 -1.35 10.24 9.55
C PRO A 401 -2.27 9.40 8.69
N ILE A 402 -1.69 8.76 7.68
CA ILE A 402 -2.40 7.75 6.96
C ILE A 402 -2.36 6.57 7.88
N GLU A 403 -3.43 6.38 8.61
CA GLU A 403 -3.67 5.14 9.33
C GLU A 403 -3.74 3.96 8.34
N TYR A 404 -2.63 3.70 7.66
CA TYR A 404 -2.39 2.34 7.22
C TYR A 404 -2.36 1.54 8.50
N MET A 405 -2.99 0.41 8.55
CA MET A 405 -3.21 -0.44 9.72
C MET A 405 -1.93 -0.94 10.42
N SER A 406 -0.85 -0.20 10.31
CA SER A 406 0.39 -0.37 11.04
C SER A 406 0.25 0.33 12.39
N ILE A 407 0.81 -0.26 13.43
CA ILE A 407 0.97 0.39 14.74
C ILE A 407 1.98 1.54 14.69
N HIS A 408 2.64 1.73 13.55
CA HIS A 408 3.56 2.82 13.28
C HIS A 408 3.03 3.61 12.09
N ASP A 409 2.24 4.63 12.38
CA ASP A 409 1.80 5.62 11.41
C ASP A 409 3.03 6.41 10.98
N ILE A 410 3.47 6.23 9.74
CA ILE A 410 4.48 7.09 9.15
C ILE A 410 3.72 8.26 8.55
N GLU A 411 3.86 9.42 9.17
CA GLU A 411 3.35 10.66 8.61
C GLU A 411 4.15 11.00 7.35
N PRO A 412 3.49 11.21 6.20
CA PRO A 412 4.21 11.64 5.02
C PRO A 412 4.64 13.11 5.21
N PRO A 413 5.84 13.50 4.76
CA PRO A 413 6.30 14.89 4.82
C PRO A 413 5.60 15.80 3.79
N ASP A 414 4.37 15.48 3.42
CA ASP A 414 3.50 16.28 2.56
C ASP A 414 2.52 17.05 3.46
N SER A 415 2.57 18.37 3.43
CA SER A 415 1.79 19.22 4.33
C SER A 415 0.29 19.23 4.02
N ARG A 416 -0.54 19.33 5.05
CA ARG A 416 -1.97 19.55 4.91
C ARG A 416 -2.50 20.46 6.02
N VAL A 417 -3.14 21.55 5.63
CA VAL A 417 -3.73 22.55 6.54
C VAL A 417 -5.22 22.65 6.30
N VAL A 418 -6.00 22.66 7.38
CA VAL A 418 -7.43 23.01 7.34
C VAL A 418 -7.64 24.25 8.19
N PHE A 419 -8.18 25.31 7.59
CA PHE A 419 -8.51 26.54 8.30
C PHE A 419 -9.93 27.00 7.98
N ARG A 420 -10.47 27.89 8.80
CA ARG A 420 -11.77 28.49 8.56
C ARG A 420 -11.61 29.94 8.12
N ALA A 421 -12.05 30.26 6.92
CA ALA A 421 -12.21 31.64 6.48
C ALA A 421 -13.47 32.22 7.13
N GLU A 422 -13.31 33.15 8.08
CA GLU A 422 -14.43 33.77 8.81
C GLU A 422 -15.17 34.82 7.97
N LYS A 423 -14.55 35.34 6.94
CA LYS A 423 -15.09 36.34 6.01
C LYS A 423 -14.55 36.13 4.60
N PRO A 424 -15.27 36.60 3.57
CA PRO A 424 -14.71 36.67 2.21
C PRO A 424 -13.45 37.53 2.18
N GLY A 425 -12.55 37.21 1.25
CA GLY A 425 -11.32 37.98 1.04
C GLY A 425 -10.15 37.14 0.59
N PRO A 426 -9.01 37.77 0.36
CA PRO A 426 -7.79 37.06 0.00
C PRO A 426 -7.15 36.42 1.23
N PHE A 427 -6.73 35.16 1.06
CA PHE A 427 -5.80 34.45 1.91
C PHE A 427 -4.58 34.07 1.09
N PHE A 428 -3.48 33.82 1.78
CA PHE A 428 -2.21 33.50 1.13
C PHE A 428 -1.64 32.22 1.73
N ALA A 429 -1.36 31.25 0.87
CA ALA A 429 -0.58 30.10 1.23
C ALA A 429 0.90 30.39 0.94
N ARG A 430 1.72 30.38 1.96
CA ARG A 430 3.17 30.40 1.88
C ARG A 430 3.67 28.97 2.01
N VAL A 431 4.35 28.48 0.98
CA VAL A 431 4.91 27.13 0.93
C VAL A 431 6.43 27.24 0.91
N TYR A 432 7.10 26.45 1.74
CA TYR A 432 8.55 26.40 1.79
C TYR A 432 9.03 24.99 2.15
N GLU A 433 10.30 24.74 1.90
CA GLU A 433 10.95 23.47 2.06
C GLU A 433 11.93 23.53 3.23
N GLN A 434 11.95 22.47 4.08
CA GLN A 434 12.69 22.50 5.36
C GLN A 434 14.14 21.99 5.24
N THR A 435 14.44 21.12 4.28
CA THR A 435 15.72 20.40 4.18
C THR A 435 16.75 21.11 3.31
N GLY A 436 16.36 22.12 2.54
CA GLY A 436 17.18 22.82 1.56
C GLY A 436 17.16 22.16 0.18
N ALA A 437 16.23 21.22 -0.08
CA ALA A 437 16.08 20.59 -1.37
C ALA A 437 15.57 21.60 -2.40
N ALA A 438 16.19 21.62 -3.59
CA ALA A 438 15.85 22.56 -4.66
C ALA A 438 16.23 22.01 -6.04
N GLY A 439 15.78 22.71 -7.08
CA GLY A 439 16.08 22.42 -8.47
C GLY A 439 15.05 21.53 -9.14
N ASP A 440 15.36 21.03 -10.31
CA ASP A 440 14.42 20.39 -11.24
C ASP A 440 13.63 19.19 -10.66
N ARG A 441 14.14 18.54 -9.62
CA ARG A 441 13.48 17.43 -8.95
C ARG A 441 12.65 17.83 -7.71
N ALA A 442 12.81 19.06 -7.25
CA ALA A 442 12.12 19.59 -6.07
C ALA A 442 10.68 20.03 -6.42
N VAL A 443 9.95 19.14 -7.10
CA VAL A 443 8.59 19.39 -7.57
C VAL A 443 7.56 19.07 -6.47
N TYR A 444 6.49 19.87 -6.44
CA TYR A 444 5.32 19.61 -5.61
C TYR A 444 4.04 20.06 -6.30
N ARG A 445 2.91 19.62 -5.80
CA ARG A 445 1.59 20.04 -6.23
C ARG A 445 0.84 20.62 -5.04
N LEU A 446 0.37 21.84 -5.16
CA LEU A 446 -0.41 22.52 -4.14
C LEU A 446 -1.88 22.56 -4.56
N SER A 447 -2.76 21.99 -3.75
CA SER A 447 -4.20 21.96 -3.99
C SER A 447 -4.93 22.78 -2.93
N ALA A 448 -6.00 23.48 -3.34
CA ALA A 448 -6.92 24.13 -2.41
C ALA A 448 -8.35 23.71 -2.69
N LYS A 449 -9.10 23.32 -1.67
CA LYS A 449 -10.52 22.94 -1.79
C LYS A 449 -11.34 23.41 -0.61
N THR A 450 -12.64 23.54 -0.79
CA THR A 450 -13.55 23.69 0.36
C THR A 450 -13.52 22.38 1.15
N ALA A 451 -13.24 22.46 2.44
CA ALA A 451 -13.19 21.31 3.33
C ALA A 451 -14.65 20.88 3.68
N ARG A 452 -15.26 20.13 2.79
CA ARG A 452 -16.62 19.58 2.93
C ARG A 452 -16.57 18.15 3.41
N PRO A 453 -17.55 17.69 4.22
CA PRO A 453 -17.64 16.28 4.61
C PRO A 453 -17.51 15.36 3.40
N ASP A 454 -16.57 14.40 3.50
CA ASP A 454 -16.23 13.44 2.45
C ASP A 454 -15.64 12.17 3.07
N PHE A 455 -15.29 11.18 2.25
CA PHE A 455 -14.63 9.96 2.71
C PHE A 455 -13.77 9.34 1.61
N GLN A 456 -12.79 8.53 2.04
CA GLN A 456 -12.03 7.65 1.15
C GLN A 456 -12.21 6.20 1.60
N LEU A 457 -12.04 5.27 0.67
CA LEU A 457 -12.14 3.84 0.93
C LEU A 457 -10.87 3.12 0.50
N LEU A 458 -10.40 2.24 1.37
CA LEU A 458 -9.34 1.29 1.09
C LEU A 458 -9.88 -0.12 1.33
N THR A 459 -9.48 -1.09 0.52
CA THR A 459 -9.87 -2.49 0.73
C THR A 459 -8.69 -3.42 0.66
N TYR A 460 -8.70 -4.46 1.49
CA TYR A 460 -7.68 -5.50 1.50
C TYR A 460 -8.24 -6.85 1.99
N PRO A 461 -7.62 -7.97 1.58
CA PRO A 461 -6.54 -8.03 0.59
C PRO A 461 -7.06 -7.68 -0.81
N ASP A 462 -6.17 -7.27 -1.70
CA ASP A 462 -6.47 -7.09 -3.13
C ASP A 462 -6.73 -8.41 -3.85
N GLY A 463 -6.25 -9.54 -3.29
CA GLY A 463 -6.54 -10.91 -3.70
C GLY A 463 -7.27 -11.67 -2.59
N VAL A 464 -8.61 -11.80 -2.67
CA VAL A 464 -9.43 -12.47 -1.65
C VAL A 464 -9.49 -13.98 -1.93
N PRO A 465 -8.85 -14.83 -1.11
CA PRO A 465 -8.94 -16.29 -1.28
C PRO A 465 -10.27 -16.83 -0.76
N ILE A 466 -10.97 -17.61 -1.57
CA ILE A 466 -12.21 -18.28 -1.25
C ILE A 466 -11.97 -19.79 -1.22
N TRP A 467 -12.12 -20.41 -0.07
CA TRP A 467 -11.68 -21.78 0.21
C TRP A 467 -12.71 -22.81 -0.18
N GLY A 468 -12.90 -22.97 -1.49
CA GLY A 468 -13.78 -23.99 -2.09
C GLY A 468 -15.04 -23.40 -2.73
N PRO A 469 -15.71 -24.21 -3.59
CA PRO A 469 -16.98 -23.84 -4.22
C PRO A 469 -18.06 -23.57 -3.19
N GLY A 470 -18.91 -22.57 -3.42
CA GLY A 470 -20.00 -22.20 -2.51
C GLY A 470 -19.54 -21.55 -1.19
N SER A 471 -18.24 -21.50 -0.91
CA SER A 471 -17.74 -20.92 0.34
C SER A 471 -17.69 -19.39 0.28
N THR A 472 -17.60 -18.79 1.47
CA THR A 472 -17.59 -17.35 1.66
C THR A 472 -16.29 -16.92 2.33
N ALA A 473 -15.70 -15.85 1.81
CA ALA A 473 -14.58 -15.15 2.43
C ALA A 473 -14.94 -13.68 2.72
N ALA A 474 -14.30 -13.10 3.72
CA ALA A 474 -14.43 -11.70 4.04
C ALA A 474 -13.24 -10.89 3.53
N LEU A 475 -13.52 -9.62 3.24
CA LEU A 475 -12.51 -8.59 3.00
C LEU A 475 -12.79 -7.41 3.93
N VAL A 476 -11.74 -6.65 4.20
CA VAL A 476 -11.84 -5.47 5.04
C VAL A 476 -11.96 -4.24 4.16
N VAL A 477 -12.87 -3.35 4.53
CA VAL A 477 -12.98 -2.01 3.97
C VAL A 477 -12.61 -1.02 5.06
N LYS A 478 -11.54 -0.26 4.87
CA LYS A 478 -11.17 0.84 5.72
C LYS A 478 -11.80 2.11 5.18
N ILE A 479 -12.40 2.88 6.08
CA ILE A 479 -13.10 4.12 5.77
C ILE A 479 -12.32 5.27 6.41
N LEU A 480 -11.84 6.19 5.61
CA LEU A 480 -11.20 7.43 6.04
C LEU A 480 -12.21 8.56 5.87
N ARG A 481 -12.84 8.97 6.97
CA ARG A 481 -13.80 10.07 6.99
C ARG A 481 -13.06 11.40 7.05
N GLU A 482 -13.45 12.35 6.23
CA GLU A 482 -12.86 13.67 6.13
C GLU A 482 -13.86 14.75 6.58
N HIS A 483 -13.34 15.83 7.15
CA HIS A 483 -14.11 17.03 7.46
C HIS A 483 -15.41 16.77 8.24
N ASP A 484 -15.28 16.03 9.34
CA ASP A 484 -16.38 15.73 10.27
C ASP A 484 -17.59 15.02 9.62
N LEU A 485 -17.36 14.19 8.59
CA LEU A 485 -18.42 13.36 8.04
C LEU A 485 -18.97 12.42 9.12
N THR A 486 -20.21 12.64 9.53
CA THR A 486 -20.91 11.85 10.57
C THR A 486 -22.08 11.05 10.03
N ASP A 487 -22.35 11.13 8.72
CA ASP A 487 -23.40 10.36 8.08
C ASP A 487 -22.95 8.92 7.79
N ASP A 488 -23.93 8.01 7.75
CA ASP A 488 -23.65 6.61 7.51
C ASP A 488 -23.30 6.37 6.04
N ILE A 489 -22.39 5.41 5.79
CA ILE A 489 -21.91 5.07 4.45
C ILE A 489 -22.37 3.66 4.11
N GLU A 490 -23.18 3.54 3.06
CA GLU A 490 -23.54 2.24 2.47
C GLU A 490 -22.36 1.71 1.66
N LEU A 491 -21.96 0.45 1.91
CA LEU A 491 -20.89 -0.24 1.21
C LEU A 491 -21.45 -1.42 0.42
N SER A 492 -20.97 -1.62 -0.79
CA SER A 492 -21.36 -2.74 -1.65
C SER A 492 -20.20 -3.28 -2.47
N ILE A 493 -20.25 -4.56 -2.80
CA ILE A 493 -19.38 -5.20 -3.78
C ILE A 493 -20.09 -5.21 -5.12
N GLU A 494 -19.44 -4.70 -6.15
CA GLU A 494 -19.98 -4.56 -7.50
C GLU A 494 -19.04 -5.18 -8.55
N GLY A 495 -19.57 -5.49 -9.75
CA GLY A 495 -18.80 -6.03 -10.86
C GLY A 495 -18.58 -7.54 -10.82
N LEU A 496 -19.13 -8.25 -9.86
CA LEU A 496 -19.07 -9.70 -9.80
C LEU A 496 -19.91 -10.33 -10.94
N PRO A 497 -19.42 -11.41 -11.59
CA PRO A 497 -20.15 -12.12 -12.61
C PRO A 497 -21.29 -12.97 -12.01
N GLU A 498 -22.15 -13.49 -12.88
CA GLU A 498 -23.26 -14.36 -12.50
C GLU A 498 -22.81 -15.54 -11.63
N GLY A 499 -23.59 -15.86 -10.61
CA GLY A 499 -23.33 -16.92 -9.65
C GLY A 499 -22.46 -16.51 -8.47
N TRP A 500 -21.65 -15.47 -8.58
CA TRP A 500 -20.93 -14.88 -7.46
C TRP A 500 -21.85 -13.96 -6.66
N ARG A 501 -21.66 -13.89 -5.36
CA ARG A 501 -22.47 -13.02 -4.49
C ARG A 501 -21.59 -12.15 -3.63
N GLY A 502 -21.76 -10.83 -3.75
CA GLY A 502 -21.16 -9.83 -2.88
C GLY A 502 -22.16 -9.31 -1.85
N SER A 503 -21.71 -9.07 -0.62
CA SER A 503 -22.54 -8.49 0.43
C SER A 503 -22.67 -6.98 0.29
N ARG A 504 -23.64 -6.43 1.04
CA ARG A 504 -23.75 -5.01 1.38
C ARG A 504 -23.62 -4.84 2.88
N ALA A 505 -23.14 -3.69 3.31
CA ALA A 505 -23.05 -3.33 4.71
C ALA A 505 -23.20 -1.83 4.88
N MET A 506 -23.49 -1.40 6.12
CA MET A 506 -23.53 -0.01 6.50
C MET A 506 -22.37 0.29 7.44
N ASN A 507 -21.53 1.28 7.12
CA ASN A 507 -20.56 1.81 8.06
C ASN A 507 -21.19 2.97 8.81
N ILE A 508 -21.42 2.77 10.11
CA ILE A 508 -22.07 3.73 11.00
C ILE A 508 -20.99 4.61 11.63
N ALA A 509 -21.15 5.92 11.52
CA ALA A 509 -20.22 6.86 12.11
C ALA A 509 -20.20 6.78 13.64
N ALA A 510 -19.02 6.89 14.24
CA ALA A 510 -18.90 7.18 15.66
C ALA A 510 -19.50 8.57 15.97
N ARG A 511 -20.40 8.64 16.93
CA ARG A 511 -21.05 9.90 17.38
C ARG A 511 -20.75 10.12 18.84
N LYS A 512 -21.03 11.34 19.35
CA LYS A 512 -20.87 11.66 20.78
C LYS A 512 -21.68 10.75 21.69
N ASP A 513 -22.85 10.29 21.24
CA ASP A 513 -23.73 9.32 21.89
C ASP A 513 -23.31 7.85 21.64
N ARG A 514 -22.34 7.63 20.77
CA ARG A 514 -21.76 6.33 20.42
C ARG A 514 -20.23 6.46 20.35
N PRO A 515 -19.54 6.68 21.49
CA PRO A 515 -18.09 6.80 21.47
C PRO A 515 -17.45 5.50 21.02
N ALA A 516 -16.45 5.62 20.14
CA ALA A 516 -15.60 4.48 19.81
C ALA A 516 -14.86 4.00 21.04
N SER A 517 -14.77 2.68 21.25
CA SER A 517 -14.05 2.12 22.42
C SER A 517 -12.58 2.51 22.35
N SER A 518 -12.03 2.98 23.46
CA SER A 518 -10.76 3.71 23.55
C SER A 518 -9.49 2.93 23.20
N PHE A 519 -9.52 1.61 23.14
CA PHE A 519 -8.30 0.81 22.96
C PHE A 519 -8.10 0.31 21.51
N TYR A 520 -9.15 0.26 20.70
CA TYR A 520 -9.11 -0.22 19.33
C TYR A 520 -9.83 0.73 18.38
N ASN A 521 -9.57 2.03 18.51
CA ASN A 521 -10.11 3.06 17.61
C ASN A 521 -9.82 2.77 16.13
N HIS A 522 -8.77 2.01 15.84
CA HIS A 522 -8.48 1.51 14.50
C HIS A 522 -9.58 0.59 13.94
N PHE A 523 -10.33 -0.12 14.78
CA PHE A 523 -11.43 -1.01 14.34
C PHE A 523 -12.71 -0.26 13.98
N GLY A 524 -12.95 0.91 14.55
CA GLY A 524 -14.12 1.75 14.24
C GLY A 524 -14.16 2.30 12.83
N LEU A 525 -13.02 2.29 12.16
CA LEU A 525 -12.84 2.75 10.79
C LEU A 525 -12.94 1.61 9.77
N ARG A 526 -13.34 0.40 10.19
CA ARG A 526 -13.37 -0.79 9.34
C ARG A 526 -14.77 -1.38 9.26
N THR A 527 -15.10 -1.89 8.10
CA THR A 527 -16.26 -2.73 7.85
C THR A 527 -15.81 -3.97 7.10
N PHE A 528 -16.45 -5.10 7.37
CA PHE A 528 -16.25 -6.32 6.60
C PHE A 528 -17.32 -6.43 5.53
N LEU A 529 -16.89 -6.80 4.33
CA LEU A 529 -17.77 -7.29 3.28
C LEU A 529 -17.43 -8.75 3.00
N THR A 530 -18.36 -9.47 2.43
CA THR A 530 -18.15 -10.89 2.13
C THR A 530 -18.43 -11.19 0.65
N ILE A 531 -17.65 -12.11 0.08
CA ILE A 531 -17.82 -12.65 -1.25
C ILE A 531 -18.04 -14.16 -1.14
N THR A 532 -19.07 -14.67 -1.80
CA THR A 532 -19.38 -16.09 -1.90
C THR A 532 -19.17 -16.54 -3.35
N ALA A 533 -18.36 -17.58 -3.54
CA ALA A 533 -18.18 -18.19 -4.84
C ALA A 533 -19.41 -19.04 -5.27
N PRO A 534 -19.61 -19.27 -6.58
CA PRO A 534 -20.62 -20.22 -7.07
C PRO A 534 -20.34 -21.65 -6.59
N GLU A 535 -21.40 -22.47 -6.44
CA GLU A 535 -21.29 -23.90 -6.12
C GLU A 535 -20.50 -24.71 -7.17
N GLY A 536 -20.52 -24.26 -8.42
CA GLY A 536 -19.81 -24.91 -9.53
C GLY A 536 -18.39 -24.36 -9.76
N ALA A 537 -17.91 -23.45 -8.93
CA ALA A 537 -16.59 -22.87 -9.09
C ALA A 537 -15.46 -23.90 -8.85
N LYS A 538 -14.31 -23.67 -9.46
CA LYS A 538 -13.15 -24.57 -9.36
C LYS A 538 -11.94 -23.82 -8.80
N PRO A 539 -11.00 -24.50 -8.16
CA PRO A 539 -9.72 -23.90 -7.78
C PRO A 539 -9.07 -23.21 -8.98
N GLY A 540 -8.62 -21.98 -8.79
CA GLY A 540 -8.05 -21.13 -9.83
C GLY A 540 -9.06 -20.25 -10.58
N ASP A 541 -10.38 -20.44 -10.39
CA ASP A 541 -11.38 -19.49 -10.91
C ASP A 541 -11.17 -18.13 -10.22
N LEU A 542 -11.05 -17.10 -11.05
CA LEU A 542 -10.70 -15.75 -10.63
C LEU A 542 -11.69 -14.75 -11.21
N THR A 543 -12.10 -13.77 -10.40
CA THR A 543 -12.96 -12.68 -10.85
C THR A 543 -12.50 -11.35 -10.28
N GLU A 544 -12.70 -10.27 -11.03
CA GLU A 544 -12.48 -8.91 -10.56
C GLU A 544 -13.77 -8.33 -9.95
N PHE A 545 -13.60 -7.42 -9.01
CA PHE A 545 -14.72 -6.71 -8.38
C PHE A 545 -14.28 -5.32 -7.92
N ARG A 546 -15.27 -4.51 -7.53
CA ARG A 546 -15.05 -3.20 -6.91
C ARG A 546 -15.84 -3.12 -5.61
N VAL A 547 -15.27 -2.43 -4.63
CA VAL A 547 -16.02 -2.00 -3.45
C VAL A 547 -16.42 -0.55 -3.65
N VAL A 548 -17.69 -0.27 -3.51
CA VAL A 548 -18.27 1.07 -3.70
C VAL A 548 -18.93 1.51 -2.40
N GLY A 549 -18.65 2.74 -1.99
CA GLY A 549 -19.31 3.38 -0.86
C GLY A 549 -20.17 4.55 -1.31
N ARG A 550 -21.37 4.66 -0.73
CA ARG A 550 -22.32 5.74 -0.98
C ARG A 550 -22.77 6.39 0.31
N CYS A 551 -22.80 7.71 0.31
CA CYS A 551 -23.23 8.49 1.46
C CYS A 551 -24.05 9.69 1.00
N VAL A 552 -25.10 10.03 1.74
CA VAL A 552 -25.86 11.27 1.54
C VAL A 552 -25.57 12.21 2.71
N THR A 553 -24.93 13.33 2.42
CA THR A 553 -24.54 14.33 3.41
C THR A 553 -24.81 15.74 2.90
N GLY A 554 -25.44 16.57 3.72
CA GLY A 554 -25.77 17.96 3.36
C GLY A 554 -26.54 18.09 2.03
N GLY A 555 -27.41 17.13 1.70
CA GLY A 555 -28.18 17.11 0.44
C GLY A 555 -27.36 16.67 -0.80
N ARG A 556 -26.11 16.23 -0.63
CA ARG A 556 -25.22 15.72 -1.67
C ARG A 556 -25.12 14.20 -1.57
N THR A 557 -25.12 13.52 -2.71
CA THR A 557 -24.75 12.10 -2.78
C THR A 557 -23.27 12.01 -3.12
N LEU A 558 -22.50 11.35 -2.26
CA LEU A 558 -21.11 11.00 -2.46
C LEU A 558 -21.04 9.54 -2.88
N GLU A 559 -20.21 9.24 -3.86
CA GLU A 559 -19.90 7.87 -4.29
C GLU A 559 -18.40 7.74 -4.51
N HIS A 560 -17.77 6.78 -3.83
CA HIS A 560 -16.35 6.50 -3.97
C HIS A 560 -16.10 5.01 -4.16
N VAL A 561 -15.12 4.70 -5.02
CA VAL A 561 -14.61 3.34 -5.21
C VAL A 561 -13.40 3.14 -4.32
N ALA A 562 -13.36 2.02 -3.61
CA ALA A 562 -12.24 1.68 -2.76
C ALA A 562 -10.97 1.42 -3.57
N ARG A 563 -9.84 1.89 -3.07
CA ARG A 563 -8.51 1.56 -3.60
C ARG A 563 -8.06 0.22 -2.99
N PRO A 564 -7.74 -0.78 -3.83
CA PRO A 564 -7.25 -2.06 -3.34
C PRO A 564 -5.85 -1.94 -2.76
N LEU A 565 -5.59 -2.68 -1.71
CA LEU A 565 -4.29 -2.75 -1.06
C LEU A 565 -3.78 -4.19 -1.04
N ALA A 566 -2.62 -4.40 -1.64
CA ALA A 566 -1.82 -5.59 -1.41
C ALA A 566 -1.16 -5.48 -0.03
N LEU A 567 -1.24 -6.56 0.74
CA LEU A 567 -0.72 -6.60 2.10
C LEU A 567 0.63 -7.29 2.14
N TYR A 568 1.61 -6.61 2.70
CA TYR A 568 2.94 -7.13 3.00
C TYR A 568 3.12 -7.14 4.51
N PHE A 569 3.34 -8.29 5.08
CA PHE A 569 3.67 -8.38 6.50
C PHE A 569 5.17 -8.51 6.69
N THR A 570 5.68 -7.68 7.56
CA THR A 570 6.81 -8.00 8.40
C THR A 570 6.26 -8.31 9.79
N SER A 571 6.91 -9.12 10.62
CA SER A 571 6.33 -9.76 11.82
C SER A 571 5.54 -8.83 12.75
N ASP A 572 5.74 -7.53 12.70
CA ASP A 572 5.10 -6.54 13.56
C ASP A 572 4.50 -5.33 12.83
N ILE A 573 4.79 -5.16 11.54
CA ILE A 573 4.38 -3.98 10.76
C ILE A 573 3.71 -4.45 9.47
N GLY A 574 2.44 -4.10 9.27
CA GLY A 574 1.76 -4.26 7.99
C GLY A 574 2.22 -3.17 7.03
N LEU A 575 2.89 -3.54 5.95
CA LEU A 575 3.13 -2.65 4.83
C LEU A 575 2.06 -2.89 3.76
N PHE A 576 1.55 -1.81 3.18
CA PHE A 576 0.56 -1.88 2.13
C PHE A 576 1.07 -1.23 0.86
N ARG A 577 0.66 -1.78 -0.28
CA ARG A 577 0.85 -1.18 -1.60
C ARG A 577 -0.50 -1.06 -2.29
N GLU A 578 -0.74 0.08 -2.89
CA GLU A 578 -1.91 0.25 -3.73
C GLU A 578 -1.78 -0.66 -4.95
N SER A 579 -2.81 -1.45 -5.19
CA SER A 579 -2.96 -2.36 -6.32
C SER A 579 -3.92 -1.77 -7.33
N SER A 580 -3.78 -2.16 -8.57
CA SER A 580 -4.64 -1.67 -9.65
C SER A 580 -6.06 -2.23 -9.60
N VAL A 581 -6.27 -3.40 -8.96
CA VAL A 581 -7.52 -4.15 -9.02
C VAL A 581 -7.74 -5.06 -7.82
N SER A 582 -9.00 -5.21 -7.39
CA SER A 582 -9.41 -6.25 -6.42
C SER A 582 -9.85 -7.51 -7.15
N ARG A 583 -9.41 -8.67 -6.65
CA ARG A 583 -9.77 -9.98 -7.19
C ARG A 583 -10.24 -10.93 -6.10
N ALA A 584 -11.22 -11.76 -6.45
CA ALA A 584 -11.57 -12.94 -5.68
C ALA A 584 -11.10 -14.18 -6.45
N VAL A 585 -10.51 -15.12 -5.73
CA VAL A 585 -9.97 -16.35 -6.33
C VAL A 585 -10.39 -17.57 -5.52
N VAL A 586 -10.87 -18.61 -6.21
CA VAL A 586 -11.23 -19.86 -5.57
C VAL A 586 -9.97 -20.69 -5.35
N ALA A 587 -9.75 -21.09 -4.11
CA ALA A 587 -8.67 -22.02 -3.72
C ALA A 587 -9.23 -23.40 -3.39
N GLU A 588 -8.37 -24.41 -3.28
CA GLU A 588 -8.77 -25.74 -2.77
C GLU A 588 -9.39 -25.62 -1.37
N PRO A 589 -10.42 -26.40 -1.09
CA PRO A 589 -11.03 -26.41 0.25
C PRO A 589 -10.02 -26.77 1.33
N LYS A 590 -9.83 -25.89 2.30
CA LYS A 590 -9.01 -26.16 3.51
C LYS A 590 -9.93 -26.51 4.70
N GLY A 591 -10.41 -27.71 4.72
CA GLY A 591 -11.34 -28.18 5.74
C GLY A 591 -12.75 -27.58 5.54
N PRO A 592 -13.61 -27.73 6.53
CA PRO A 592 -15.00 -27.34 6.43
C PRO A 592 -15.17 -25.81 6.38
N TRP A 593 -16.10 -25.34 5.55
CA TRP A 593 -16.52 -23.94 5.52
C TRP A 593 -17.88 -23.73 6.17
N LEU A 594 -18.24 -22.50 6.41
CA LEU A 594 -19.39 -22.09 7.19
C LEU A 594 -20.49 -21.52 6.30
N GLU A 595 -21.72 -21.90 6.59
CA GLU A 595 -22.93 -21.33 6.02
C GLU A 595 -23.87 -20.86 7.13
N THR A 596 -24.73 -19.91 6.81
CA THR A 596 -25.88 -19.56 7.65
C THR A 596 -27.09 -19.28 6.77
N THR A 597 -28.24 -19.64 7.24
CA THR A 597 -29.53 -19.27 6.63
C THR A 597 -30.03 -17.91 7.13
N ALA A 598 -29.41 -17.37 8.18
CA ALA A 598 -29.76 -16.07 8.72
C ALA A 598 -29.17 -14.97 7.84
N THR A 599 -30.00 -14.12 7.29
CA THR A 599 -29.62 -12.85 6.66
C THR A 599 -29.76 -11.69 7.63
N GLU A 600 -30.63 -11.84 8.65
CA GLU A 600 -30.89 -10.88 9.70
C GLU A 600 -31.23 -11.60 11.00
N VAL A 601 -30.80 -11.04 12.13
CA VAL A 601 -31.21 -11.41 13.48
C VAL A 601 -31.57 -10.14 14.26
N THR A 602 -32.54 -10.27 15.17
CA THR A 602 -33.07 -9.12 15.93
C THR A 602 -33.04 -9.41 17.43
N GLY A 603 -32.62 -8.43 18.24
CA GLY A 603 -32.63 -8.53 19.69
C GLY A 603 -32.54 -7.17 20.37
N ALA A 604 -32.65 -7.14 21.70
CA ALA A 604 -32.49 -5.93 22.52
C ALA A 604 -31.14 -5.95 23.28
N PRO A 605 -30.66 -4.77 23.76
CA PRO A 605 -29.45 -4.71 24.59
C PRO A 605 -29.59 -5.63 25.83
N GLY A 606 -28.57 -6.47 26.03
CA GLY A 606 -28.53 -7.48 27.10
C GLY A 606 -29.06 -8.86 26.69
N GLU A 607 -29.72 -9.00 25.55
CA GLU A 607 -30.23 -10.28 25.06
C GLU A 607 -29.15 -11.11 24.34
N THR A 608 -29.44 -12.42 24.23
CA THR A 608 -28.68 -13.35 23.41
C THR A 608 -29.54 -13.80 22.25
N VAL A 609 -29.09 -13.61 21.03
CA VAL A 609 -29.76 -14.03 19.82
C VAL A 609 -29.09 -15.27 19.22
N SER A 610 -29.90 -16.15 18.66
CA SER A 610 -29.44 -17.41 18.07
C SER A 610 -29.15 -17.25 16.59
N VAL A 611 -27.93 -17.59 16.17
CA VAL A 611 -27.51 -17.57 14.76
C VAL A 611 -27.31 -19.02 14.30
N PRO A 612 -28.15 -19.52 13.38
CA PRO A 612 -27.99 -20.89 12.86
C PRO A 612 -26.72 -20.95 12.00
N VAL A 613 -25.94 -21.99 12.21
CA VAL A 613 -24.69 -22.23 11.46
C VAL A 613 -24.73 -23.65 10.91
N ARG A 614 -24.26 -23.80 9.69
CA ARG A 614 -24.04 -25.09 9.04
C ARG A 614 -22.60 -25.21 8.57
N VAL A 615 -22.04 -26.38 8.76
CA VAL A 615 -20.69 -26.71 8.32
C VAL A 615 -20.78 -27.58 7.08
N ARG A 616 -20.00 -27.25 6.04
CA ARG A 616 -19.91 -27.96 4.76
C ARG A 616 -18.48 -28.40 4.50
N GLY A 617 -18.31 -29.39 3.62
CA GLY A 617 -16.97 -29.78 3.14
C GLY A 617 -16.12 -30.54 4.15
N GLY A 618 -16.39 -31.83 4.37
CA GLY A 618 -15.54 -32.72 5.19
C GLY A 618 -15.85 -32.73 6.70
N ALA A 619 -17.08 -32.36 7.07
CA ALA A 619 -17.48 -32.17 8.46
C ALA A 619 -18.28 -33.31 9.07
N ALA A 620 -18.40 -34.49 8.43
CA ALA A 620 -19.29 -35.58 8.88
C ALA A 620 -19.02 -36.05 10.32
N ASP A 621 -17.79 -35.89 10.81
CA ASP A 621 -17.38 -36.34 12.13
C ASP A 621 -17.19 -35.19 13.14
N LEU A 622 -17.46 -33.95 12.77
CA LEU A 622 -17.32 -32.83 13.70
C LEU A 622 -18.53 -32.74 14.64
N THR A 623 -18.29 -32.96 15.93
CA THR A 623 -19.29 -32.80 16.99
C THR A 623 -19.30 -31.43 17.62
N SER A 624 -18.29 -30.61 17.34
CA SER A 624 -18.22 -29.23 17.85
C SER A 624 -17.28 -28.36 17.01
N LEU A 625 -17.45 -27.03 17.07
CA LEU A 625 -16.63 -26.05 16.36
C LEU A 625 -16.47 -24.79 17.22
N VAL A 626 -15.28 -24.20 17.16
CA VAL A 626 -15.02 -22.89 17.78
C VAL A 626 -15.24 -21.81 16.75
N LEU A 627 -16.11 -20.86 17.02
CA LEU A 627 -16.45 -19.73 16.16
C LEU A 627 -16.18 -18.40 16.83
N THR A 628 -15.78 -17.43 16.03
CA THR A 628 -15.55 -16.04 16.44
C THR A 628 -16.48 -15.13 15.65
N PRO A 629 -17.28 -14.28 16.31
CA PRO A 629 -18.04 -13.25 15.64
C PRO A 629 -17.11 -12.10 15.26
N ASN A 630 -17.10 -11.74 13.99
CA ASN A 630 -16.37 -10.57 13.47
C ASN A 630 -17.39 -9.47 13.17
N LEU A 631 -17.38 -8.45 14.03
CA LEU A 631 -18.30 -7.32 13.91
C LEU A 631 -17.77 -6.32 12.90
N ALA A 632 -18.59 -6.01 11.93
CA ALA A 632 -18.27 -5.09 10.87
C ALA A 632 -18.43 -3.61 11.28
N THR A 633 -19.01 -3.33 12.45
CA THR A 633 -19.31 -1.96 12.88
C THR A 633 -18.67 -1.61 14.20
N ALA A 634 -18.12 -0.39 14.27
CA ALA A 634 -17.59 0.18 15.48
C ALA A 634 -18.67 0.41 16.54
N GLY A 635 -18.30 0.32 17.80
CA GLY A 635 -19.15 0.74 18.92
C GLY A 635 -20.15 -0.30 19.41
N VAL A 636 -20.22 -1.46 18.78
CA VAL A 636 -21.01 -2.56 19.34
C VAL A 636 -20.09 -3.41 20.19
N ALA A 637 -20.15 -3.24 21.48
CA ALA A 637 -19.61 -4.18 22.43
C ALA A 637 -20.54 -5.41 22.49
N CYS A 638 -20.71 -6.13 21.37
CA CYS A 638 -21.08 -7.54 21.50
C CYS A 638 -20.02 -8.22 22.33
N ALA A 639 -20.38 -9.25 23.05
CA ALA A 639 -19.42 -10.03 23.81
C ALA A 639 -18.23 -10.33 22.90
N TYR A 640 -17.32 -9.47 23.00
CA TYR A 640 -16.00 -9.40 22.40
C TYR A 640 -15.61 -10.67 21.69
N ASN A 641 -15.10 -10.60 20.49
CA ASN A 641 -14.32 -11.57 19.70
C ASN A 641 -13.81 -12.84 20.44
N ALA A 642 -14.40 -13.18 21.58
CA ALA A 642 -14.06 -14.38 22.31
C ALA A 642 -14.55 -15.58 21.49
N PRO A 643 -13.63 -16.45 21.10
CA PRO A 643 -13.98 -17.70 20.47
C PRO A 643 -14.97 -18.47 21.37
N LEU A 644 -16.08 -18.91 20.80
CA LEU A 644 -17.06 -19.74 21.52
C LEU A 644 -17.17 -21.09 20.83
N LYS A 645 -17.07 -22.15 21.64
CA LYS A 645 -17.31 -23.50 21.19
C LYS A 645 -18.81 -23.76 21.13
N ILE A 646 -19.28 -24.19 19.96
CA ILE A 646 -20.66 -24.66 19.76
C ILE A 646 -20.68 -26.15 19.46
N ASP A 647 -21.73 -26.83 19.88
CA ASP A 647 -21.96 -28.22 19.54
C ASP A 647 -22.63 -28.32 18.16
N LEU A 648 -22.32 -29.38 17.44
CA LEU A 648 -22.83 -29.68 16.12
C LEU A 648 -23.56 -31.00 16.11
N VAL A 649 -24.74 -31.03 15.51
CA VAL A 649 -25.52 -32.25 15.22
C VAL A 649 -25.73 -32.29 13.70
N ASP A 650 -25.29 -33.34 13.06
CA ASP A 650 -25.32 -33.47 11.59
C ASP A 650 -24.77 -32.26 10.83
N GLY A 651 -23.67 -31.72 11.36
CA GLY A 651 -23.01 -30.53 10.80
C GLY A 651 -23.76 -29.22 11.02
N ALA A 652 -24.85 -29.19 11.76
CA ALA A 652 -25.59 -27.99 12.10
C ALA A 652 -25.45 -27.62 13.57
N GLY A 653 -25.42 -26.34 13.87
CA GLY A 653 -25.33 -25.80 15.23
C GLY A 653 -25.94 -24.41 15.34
N THR A 654 -25.90 -23.87 16.54
CA THR A 654 -26.38 -22.51 16.80
C THR A 654 -25.34 -21.72 17.56
N PHE A 655 -24.99 -20.56 17.06
CA PHE A 655 -24.10 -19.63 17.73
C PHE A 655 -24.91 -18.64 18.57
N PRO A 656 -24.71 -18.57 19.90
CA PRO A 656 -25.39 -17.62 20.76
C PRO A 656 -24.65 -16.27 20.73
N LEU A 657 -25.13 -15.34 19.91
CA LEU A 657 -24.59 -13.98 19.85
C LEU A 657 -25.18 -13.14 20.99
N LYS A 658 -24.33 -12.74 21.94
CA LYS A 658 -24.74 -11.88 23.06
C LYS A 658 -24.65 -10.40 22.68
N ILE A 659 -25.75 -9.68 22.75
CA ILE A 659 -25.83 -8.24 22.62
C ILE A 659 -25.53 -7.63 24.01
N THR A 660 -24.49 -6.78 24.12
CA THR A 660 -24.20 -6.17 25.44
C THR A 660 -25.25 -5.16 25.85
N ALA A 661 -25.33 -4.85 27.13
CA ALA A 661 -26.31 -3.90 27.67
C ALA A 661 -26.10 -2.47 27.16
N GLU A 662 -24.87 -2.16 26.76
CA GLU A 662 -24.42 -0.86 26.28
C GLU A 662 -24.60 -0.69 24.77
N THR A 663 -24.96 -1.76 24.04
CA THR A 663 -25.16 -1.69 22.59
C THR A 663 -26.33 -0.75 22.26
N PRO A 664 -26.13 0.32 21.52
CA PRO A 664 -27.19 1.23 21.16
C PRO A 664 -28.16 0.58 20.15
N PRO A 665 -29.42 1.04 20.07
CA PRO A 665 -30.34 0.65 19.01
C PRO A 665 -29.76 1.01 17.63
N GLY A 666 -29.96 0.13 16.65
CA GLY A 666 -29.49 0.34 15.28
C GLY A 666 -29.22 -0.95 14.53
N ASP A 667 -28.76 -0.78 13.29
CA ASP A 667 -28.42 -1.86 12.39
C ASP A 667 -26.90 -2.09 12.40
N PHE A 668 -26.50 -3.31 12.67
CA PHE A 668 -25.10 -3.74 12.72
C PHE A 668 -24.90 -4.92 11.79
N TYR A 669 -23.65 -5.21 11.46
CA TYR A 669 -23.33 -6.32 10.56
C TYR A 669 -22.21 -7.14 11.17
N PHE A 670 -22.27 -8.48 11.00
CA PHE A 670 -21.26 -9.41 11.49
C PHE A 670 -21.16 -10.63 10.58
N THR A 671 -20.06 -11.33 10.70
CA THR A 671 -19.87 -12.68 10.14
C THR A 671 -19.30 -13.59 11.23
N LEU A 672 -19.52 -14.87 11.12
CA LEU A 672 -18.91 -15.87 11.99
C LEU A 672 -17.77 -16.55 11.23
N SER A 673 -16.59 -16.59 11.82
CA SER A 673 -15.46 -17.33 11.27
C SER A 673 -14.99 -18.41 12.23
N ARG A 674 -14.28 -19.40 11.73
CA ARG A 674 -13.52 -20.31 12.61
C ARG A 674 -12.50 -19.49 13.37
N ALA A 675 -12.34 -19.76 14.67
CA ALA A 675 -11.29 -19.13 15.44
C ALA A 675 -9.94 -19.55 14.86
N TRP A 676 -9.18 -18.57 14.41
CA TRP A 676 -7.81 -18.73 13.95
C TRP A 676 -6.88 -18.14 15.00
N GLY A 677 -5.75 -18.79 15.23
CA GLY A 677 -4.66 -18.24 16.03
C GLY A 677 -3.87 -17.17 15.27
N GLY A 678 -4.51 -16.40 14.39
CA GLY A 678 -3.90 -15.36 13.61
C GLY A 678 -3.81 -14.03 14.36
N ASP A 679 -2.90 -13.17 13.92
CA ASP A 679 -2.68 -11.85 14.50
C ASP A 679 -3.95 -11.01 14.44
N ILE A 680 -4.51 -10.71 15.61
CA ILE A 680 -5.71 -9.86 15.79
C ILE A 680 -5.50 -8.46 15.17
N ARG A 681 -4.26 -8.04 15.02
CA ARG A 681 -3.86 -6.71 14.50
C ARG A 681 -4.27 -6.50 13.05
N VAL A 682 -4.40 -7.55 12.26
CA VAL A 682 -4.80 -7.46 10.86
C VAL A 682 -6.26 -7.79 10.64
N GLY A 683 -6.88 -8.51 11.58
CA GLY A 683 -8.33 -8.71 11.65
C GLY A 683 -8.95 -9.34 10.41
N MET A 684 -8.23 -10.24 9.70
CA MET A 684 -8.80 -10.94 8.56
C MET A 684 -9.55 -12.18 9.03
N PRO A 685 -10.87 -12.23 8.89
CA PRO A 685 -11.61 -13.44 9.12
C PRO A 685 -11.21 -14.49 8.07
N GLY A 686 -10.96 -15.71 8.53
CA GLY A 686 -10.82 -16.87 7.66
C GLY A 686 -12.11 -17.23 6.95
N PRO A 687 -12.27 -18.48 6.49
CA PRO A 687 -13.54 -18.94 5.96
C PRO A 687 -14.68 -18.61 6.94
N CYS A 688 -15.67 -17.91 6.47
CA CYS A 688 -16.70 -17.30 7.29
C CYS A 688 -18.10 -17.55 6.73
N THR A 689 -19.11 -17.23 7.52
CA THR A 689 -20.48 -17.15 7.00
C THR A 689 -20.65 -15.94 6.10
N PRO A 690 -21.63 -15.93 5.20
CA PRO A 690 -22.13 -14.69 4.63
C PRO A 690 -22.42 -13.64 5.72
N LEU A 691 -22.39 -12.38 5.36
CA LEU A 691 -22.67 -11.28 6.29
C LEU A 691 -24.10 -11.33 6.79
N VAL A 692 -24.28 -11.19 8.10
CA VAL A 692 -25.59 -11.20 8.78
C VAL A 692 -25.84 -9.82 9.37
N LYS A 693 -27.04 -9.29 9.16
CA LYS A 693 -27.50 -8.05 9.77
C LYS A 693 -28.01 -8.31 11.18
N LEU A 694 -27.52 -7.56 12.16
CA LEU A 694 -28.04 -7.54 13.54
C LEU A 694 -28.86 -6.26 13.75
N VAL A 695 -30.14 -6.40 13.97
CA VAL A 695 -31.04 -5.29 14.32
C VAL A 695 -31.18 -5.23 15.84
N VAL A 696 -30.65 -4.18 16.44
CA VAL A 696 -30.79 -3.93 17.89
C VAL A 696 -31.95 -2.96 18.09
N LYS A 697 -33.03 -3.45 18.73
CA LYS A 697 -34.23 -2.64 19.05
C LYS A 697 -33.98 -1.76 20.27
N SER A 698 -34.67 -0.63 20.33
CA SER A 698 -34.82 0.10 21.58
C SER A 698 -35.54 -0.77 22.64
N ARG A 699 -35.14 -0.63 23.90
CA ARG A 699 -35.82 -1.26 25.04
C ARG A 699 -37.25 -0.77 25.16
#